data_2098d77ff0f4681831635095bd24c762
#
_entry.id   2098d77ff0f4681831635095bd24c762
#
_cell.length_a   1.000
_cell.length_b   1.000
_cell.length_c   1.000
_cell.angle_alpha   90.00
_cell.angle_beta   90.00
_cell.angle_gamma   90.00
#
_symmetry.space_group_name_H-M   'P 1'
#
loop_
_entity.id
_entity.type
_entity.pdbx_description
1 polymer ?
#
loop_
_entity_poly.entity_id
_entity_poly.type
_entity_poly.pdbx_seq_one_letter_code
_entity_poly.pdbx_strand_id
1 'polypeptide(L)'
;MYENNPLLQPYDLPPFSAIRTEHLVPAVQTIIAENRAAITAIITSQTHFPTWDDLVLAVDELDTRLDITLSILHLIDSTTRDKVWHEAVAHCNSLSKHYKTEQAQNNTLYQLYRQLANSPIAGLFSNDRKNTLHKILRQYQLAGADLPTEKQLQLNNLNMEISELQHEYLNRIEDANRAWSKHIEDSTLINGLPRAAQARMYLAAQSAGKPGWLLTLSEQSYREVLTYADSRALRQEIMLAYYTRASDTGPDALAIDNELVLTLLLDDRHQKAQLLGYPNFAQLALVDQMADTPEQVIAFLDQHIELARSTFAQDTKQLQHYAVLHGITRLEPWDYDYLANKVRQDAVGISNETVREYFPLETVLQRLCSFTKQLFGIDLIEQITIDTWHPNVRAFEVREYAEPIGYLFIDPYRRESGAGLGSTLGISNRQITAEGRLRRPVAVLSSRLPPPTEVEPCQLDHLQLRVLLHEFGHCLQHLLTAAPYRMISGIGQLSHDRAEFVSQVLEQFCFAPQFLIGLSSHFQTGDSLPEDIANKIVQYIHTQTSRETASLLLTSLVDFELHRTYGDGRTPHEVFVSVNKKIGLLQWPDEARPVNGFEQLVSDYGARIYSYKWSGVLASQAFDRWKREGLNNTIIGTAFREAFITPGDSPSLKKSLDLFLSHSPMPTRRQNGSAG
;
A
#
# COMPACT_ATOMS: atom_id res chain seq x y z
N MET A 1 -11.85 -20.72 31.11
CA MET A 1 -11.91 -19.52 30.25
C MET A 1 -11.33 -19.76 28.85
N TYR A 2 -10.39 -20.71 28.67
CA TYR A 2 -9.71 -20.93 27.38
C TYR A 2 -10.51 -21.79 26.39
N GLU A 3 -11.35 -22.74 26.84
CA GLU A 3 -12.08 -23.66 25.98
C GLU A 3 -13.11 -23.03 25.03
N ASN A 4 -13.54 -21.80 25.30
CA ASN A 4 -14.55 -21.09 24.49
C ASN A 4 -14.01 -19.88 23.73
N ASN A 5 -12.68 -19.65 23.65
CA ASN A 5 -12.13 -18.54 22.89
C ASN A 5 -12.14 -18.85 21.39
N PRO A 6 -12.91 -18.11 20.57
CA PRO A 6 -13.03 -18.39 19.12
C PRO A 6 -11.72 -18.27 18.37
N LEU A 7 -10.76 -17.48 18.85
CA LEU A 7 -9.43 -17.32 18.23
C LEU A 7 -8.49 -18.53 18.49
N LEU A 8 -8.83 -19.39 19.44
CA LEU A 8 -8.07 -20.61 19.77
C LEU A 8 -8.65 -21.87 19.16
N GLN A 9 -9.89 -21.80 18.64
CA GLN A 9 -10.55 -22.94 17.99
C GLN A 9 -10.09 -23.07 16.53
N PRO A 10 -10.08 -24.27 15.93
CA PRO A 10 -9.88 -24.43 14.51
C PRO A 10 -11.02 -23.78 13.70
N TYR A 11 -10.67 -23.06 12.66
CA TYR A 11 -11.63 -22.47 11.70
C TYR A 11 -11.02 -22.41 10.30
N ASP A 12 -11.87 -22.53 9.28
CA ASP A 12 -11.47 -22.30 7.89
C ASP A 12 -11.48 -20.81 7.55
N LEU A 13 -12.48 -20.09 8.05
CA LEU A 13 -12.59 -18.63 7.98
C LEU A 13 -12.76 -18.05 9.37
N PRO A 14 -12.24 -16.83 9.64
CA PRO A 14 -12.35 -16.22 10.96
C PRO A 14 -13.81 -16.04 11.42
N PRO A 15 -14.14 -16.42 12.63
CA PRO A 15 -15.48 -16.23 13.20
C PRO A 15 -15.65 -14.79 13.73
N PHE A 16 -15.67 -13.81 12.82
CA PHE A 16 -15.63 -12.37 13.16
C PHE A 16 -16.70 -11.96 14.17
N SER A 17 -17.96 -12.42 13.97
CA SER A 17 -19.09 -12.08 14.83
C SER A 17 -19.00 -12.63 16.26
N ALA A 18 -18.18 -13.68 16.47
CA ALA A 18 -17.97 -14.30 17.77
C ALA A 18 -16.82 -13.66 18.58
N ILE A 19 -15.94 -12.89 17.94
CA ILE A 19 -14.77 -12.32 18.59
C ILE A 19 -15.20 -11.13 19.49
N ARG A 20 -14.67 -11.08 20.73
CA ARG A 20 -14.90 -10.02 21.70
C ARG A 20 -13.56 -9.57 22.28
N THR A 21 -13.52 -8.35 22.84
CA THR A 21 -12.29 -7.76 23.40
C THR A 21 -11.62 -8.64 24.45
N GLU A 22 -12.39 -9.34 25.30
CA GLU A 22 -11.87 -10.26 26.30
C GLU A 22 -11.17 -11.49 25.75
N HIS A 23 -11.35 -11.80 24.45
CA HIS A 23 -10.70 -12.92 23.77
C HIS A 23 -9.27 -12.62 23.33
N LEU A 24 -8.93 -11.35 23.06
CA LEU A 24 -7.75 -10.93 22.33
C LEU A 24 -6.45 -11.28 23.07
N VAL A 25 -6.22 -10.65 24.21
CA VAL A 25 -4.99 -10.82 24.98
C VAL A 25 -4.78 -12.27 25.43
N PRO A 26 -5.80 -12.97 25.97
CA PRO A 26 -5.66 -14.38 26.33
C PRO A 26 -5.30 -15.30 25.14
N ALA A 27 -5.88 -15.03 23.94
CA ALA A 27 -5.54 -15.81 22.75
C ALA A 27 -4.06 -15.65 22.35
N VAL A 28 -3.59 -14.39 22.24
CA VAL A 28 -2.21 -14.10 21.86
C VAL A 28 -1.22 -14.66 22.88
N GLN A 29 -1.49 -14.52 24.18
CA GLN A 29 -0.64 -15.08 25.24
C GLN A 29 -0.57 -16.61 25.15
N THR A 30 -1.71 -17.27 24.91
CA THR A 30 -1.77 -18.75 24.79
C THR A 30 -0.98 -19.21 23.58
N ILE A 31 -1.20 -18.60 22.40
CA ILE A 31 -0.49 -18.95 21.17
C ILE A 31 1.03 -18.78 21.34
N ILE A 32 1.47 -17.66 21.93
CA ILE A 32 2.90 -17.41 22.19
C ILE A 32 3.48 -18.46 23.14
N ALA A 33 2.78 -18.83 24.20
CA ALA A 33 3.25 -19.85 25.15
C ALA A 33 3.38 -21.23 24.50
N GLU A 34 2.38 -21.63 23.71
CA GLU A 34 2.38 -22.89 22.96
C GLU A 34 3.51 -22.89 21.90
N ASN A 35 3.68 -21.79 21.18
CA ASN A 35 4.74 -21.64 20.18
C ASN A 35 6.13 -21.77 20.82
N ARG A 36 6.40 -21.15 21.96
CA ARG A 36 7.70 -21.28 22.66
C ARG A 36 7.98 -22.72 23.06
N ALA A 37 7.00 -23.43 23.58
CA ALA A 37 7.14 -24.84 23.97
C ALA A 37 7.41 -25.73 22.73
N ALA A 38 6.66 -25.51 21.63
CA ALA A 38 6.82 -26.25 20.40
C ALA A 38 8.19 -25.98 19.74
N ILE A 39 8.65 -24.74 19.68
CA ILE A 39 9.98 -24.37 19.14
C ILE A 39 11.09 -25.04 19.94
N THR A 40 10.98 -25.08 21.26
CA THR A 40 11.95 -25.80 22.12
C THR A 40 12.02 -27.28 21.80
N ALA A 41 10.87 -27.92 21.59
CA ALA A 41 10.78 -29.32 21.18
C ALA A 41 11.35 -29.55 19.77
N ILE A 42 11.05 -28.67 18.80
CA ILE A 42 11.60 -28.73 17.45
C ILE A 42 13.12 -28.62 17.48
N ILE A 43 13.68 -27.64 18.18
CA ILE A 43 15.13 -27.48 18.31
C ILE A 43 15.76 -28.75 18.86
N THR A 44 15.17 -29.34 19.91
CA THR A 44 15.71 -30.55 20.53
C THR A 44 15.69 -31.76 19.57
N SER A 45 14.62 -31.95 18.84
CA SER A 45 14.44 -33.07 17.91
C SER A 45 15.27 -32.92 16.64
N GLN A 46 15.52 -31.69 16.17
CA GLN A 46 16.19 -31.40 14.90
C GLN A 46 17.70 -31.14 15.01
N THR A 47 18.28 -31.25 16.21
CA THR A 47 19.67 -30.86 16.49
C THR A 47 20.70 -31.56 15.57
N HIS A 48 20.48 -32.82 15.19
CA HIS A 48 21.46 -33.58 14.40
C HIS A 48 21.13 -33.64 12.92
N PHE A 49 19.85 -33.77 12.58
CA PHE A 49 19.39 -34.00 11.20
C PHE A 49 18.13 -33.18 10.92
N PRO A 50 18.26 -31.86 10.74
CA PRO A 50 17.12 -31.00 10.46
C PRO A 50 16.49 -31.39 9.11
N THR A 51 15.15 -31.54 9.11
CA THR A 51 14.37 -31.88 7.92
C THR A 51 13.53 -30.71 7.48
N TRP A 52 13.08 -30.72 6.24
CA TRP A 52 12.18 -29.69 5.72
C TRP A 52 10.85 -29.66 6.49
N ASP A 53 10.26 -30.83 6.68
CA ASP A 53 8.91 -30.93 7.23
C ASP A 53 8.90 -30.63 8.74
N ASP A 54 9.82 -31.22 9.51
CA ASP A 54 9.85 -31.07 10.97
C ASP A 54 10.53 -29.76 11.45
N LEU A 55 11.26 -29.06 10.59
CA LEU A 55 11.84 -27.77 10.93
C LEU A 55 11.11 -26.64 10.23
N VAL A 56 11.12 -26.61 8.86
CA VAL A 56 10.64 -25.45 8.10
C VAL A 56 9.12 -25.34 8.18
N LEU A 57 8.40 -26.41 7.85
CA LEU A 57 6.94 -26.38 7.86
C LEU A 57 6.39 -26.29 9.29
N ALA A 58 7.02 -26.97 10.26
CA ALA A 58 6.58 -26.96 11.64
C ALA A 58 6.69 -25.54 12.26
N VAL A 59 7.80 -24.85 12.08
CA VAL A 59 7.96 -23.47 12.58
C VAL A 59 7.04 -22.50 11.82
N ASP A 60 6.92 -22.65 10.49
CA ASP A 60 6.05 -21.81 9.67
C ASP A 60 4.57 -21.91 10.08
N GLU A 61 4.11 -23.08 10.53
CA GLU A 61 2.74 -23.26 11.04
C GLU A 61 2.50 -22.50 12.35
N LEU A 62 3.49 -22.49 13.25
CA LEU A 62 3.40 -21.74 14.51
C LEU A 62 3.31 -20.23 14.26
N ASP A 63 4.16 -19.72 13.37
CA ASP A 63 4.15 -18.31 12.98
C ASP A 63 2.84 -17.92 12.28
N THR A 64 2.34 -18.79 11.40
CA THR A 64 1.10 -18.57 10.65
C THR A 64 -0.10 -18.38 11.58
N ARG A 65 -0.22 -19.21 12.62
CA ARG A 65 -1.34 -19.09 13.57
C ARG A 65 -1.34 -17.75 14.30
N LEU A 66 -0.17 -17.26 14.71
CA LEU A 66 -0.04 -15.96 15.35
C LEU A 66 -0.33 -14.82 14.36
N ASP A 67 0.22 -14.89 13.14
CA ASP A 67 0.04 -13.86 12.11
C ASP A 67 -1.44 -13.72 11.69
N ILE A 68 -2.15 -14.82 11.48
CA ILE A 68 -3.59 -14.80 11.17
C ILE A 68 -4.37 -14.14 12.32
N THR A 69 -4.08 -14.54 13.57
CA THR A 69 -4.74 -13.94 14.73
C THR A 69 -4.53 -12.43 14.76
N LEU A 70 -3.30 -11.95 14.63
CA LEU A 70 -3.00 -10.52 14.63
C LEU A 70 -3.64 -9.78 13.46
N SER A 71 -3.67 -10.37 12.26
CA SER A 71 -4.32 -9.78 11.09
C SER A 71 -5.83 -9.56 11.33
N ILE A 72 -6.51 -10.51 11.98
CA ILE A 72 -7.92 -10.37 12.37
C ILE A 72 -8.10 -9.23 13.37
N LEU A 73 -7.23 -9.15 14.38
CA LEU A 73 -7.30 -8.09 15.39
C LEU A 73 -7.11 -6.71 14.78
N HIS A 74 -6.10 -6.56 13.92
CA HIS A 74 -5.84 -5.30 13.22
C HIS A 74 -6.98 -4.91 12.27
N LEU A 75 -7.58 -5.87 11.57
CA LEU A 75 -8.72 -5.62 10.70
C LEU A 75 -9.89 -5.02 11.48
N ILE A 76 -10.29 -5.65 12.59
CA ILE A 76 -11.40 -5.16 13.41
C ILE A 76 -11.04 -3.81 14.05
N ASP A 77 -9.81 -3.66 14.54
CA ASP A 77 -9.29 -2.42 15.11
C ASP A 77 -9.41 -1.24 14.15
N SER A 78 -9.07 -1.46 12.88
CA SER A 78 -9.17 -0.44 11.83
C SER A 78 -10.60 -0.02 11.49
N THR A 79 -11.61 -0.74 11.96
CA THR A 79 -13.03 -0.53 11.65
C THR A 79 -13.89 -0.10 12.84
N THR A 80 -13.33 -0.10 14.05
CA THR A 80 -14.03 0.26 15.29
C THR A 80 -13.49 1.53 15.93
N ARG A 81 -14.31 2.18 16.78
CA ARG A 81 -13.91 3.26 17.70
C ARG A 81 -13.82 2.80 19.16
N ASP A 82 -13.94 1.53 19.41
CA ASP A 82 -13.90 1.00 20.77
C ASP A 82 -12.50 1.18 21.37
N LYS A 83 -12.39 2.10 22.32
CA LYS A 83 -11.13 2.39 23.01
C LYS A 83 -10.58 1.16 23.74
N VAL A 84 -11.45 0.35 24.32
CA VAL A 84 -11.04 -0.88 25.04
C VAL A 84 -10.47 -1.89 24.05
N TRP A 85 -11.05 -1.96 22.85
CA TRP A 85 -10.49 -2.77 21.76
C TRP A 85 -9.11 -2.29 21.34
N HIS A 86 -8.94 -0.99 21.08
CA HIS A 86 -7.64 -0.40 20.71
C HIS A 86 -6.55 -0.67 21.77
N GLU A 87 -6.87 -0.51 23.05
CA GLU A 87 -5.93 -0.79 24.15
C GLU A 87 -5.55 -2.28 24.17
N ALA A 88 -6.51 -3.19 23.98
CA ALA A 88 -6.26 -4.63 23.94
C ALA A 88 -5.38 -5.02 22.72
N VAL A 89 -5.64 -4.46 21.54
CA VAL A 89 -4.82 -4.69 20.35
C VAL A 89 -3.41 -4.15 20.53
N ALA A 90 -3.25 -2.95 21.10
CA ALA A 90 -1.94 -2.39 21.41
C ALA A 90 -1.12 -3.31 22.34
N HIS A 91 -1.79 -3.91 23.35
CA HIS A 91 -1.16 -4.89 24.24
C HIS A 91 -0.76 -6.18 23.49
N CYS A 92 -1.63 -6.70 22.62
CA CYS A 92 -1.33 -7.86 21.77
C CYS A 92 -0.13 -7.60 20.85
N ASN A 93 -0.06 -6.40 20.27
CA ASN A 93 1.07 -5.98 19.41
C ASN A 93 2.38 -5.96 20.19
N SER A 94 2.38 -5.44 21.42
CA SER A 94 3.57 -5.44 22.29
C SER A 94 4.04 -6.87 22.59
N LEU A 95 3.14 -7.77 22.99
CA LEU A 95 3.45 -9.18 23.26
C LEU A 95 4.02 -9.88 22.01
N SER A 96 3.39 -9.66 20.86
CA SER A 96 3.80 -10.25 19.59
C SER A 96 5.16 -9.71 19.13
N LYS A 97 5.39 -8.39 19.22
CA LYS A 97 6.69 -7.76 18.86
C LYS A 97 7.82 -8.37 19.68
N HIS A 98 7.62 -8.52 20.99
CA HIS A 98 8.62 -9.12 21.87
C HIS A 98 8.91 -10.58 21.47
N TYR A 99 7.87 -11.40 21.28
CA TYR A 99 8.01 -12.79 20.85
C TYR A 99 8.69 -12.92 19.48
N LYS A 100 8.27 -12.15 18.49
CA LYS A 100 8.86 -12.18 17.14
C LYS A 100 10.34 -11.78 17.16
N THR A 101 10.73 -10.79 17.97
CA THR A 101 12.13 -10.41 18.15
C THR A 101 12.94 -11.55 18.77
N GLU A 102 12.43 -12.18 19.84
CA GLU A 102 13.03 -13.35 20.48
C GLU A 102 13.27 -14.48 19.46
N GLN A 103 12.28 -14.80 18.62
CA GLN A 103 12.42 -15.87 17.64
C GLN A 103 13.37 -15.50 16.49
N ALA A 104 13.28 -14.27 15.97
CA ALA A 104 14.12 -13.80 14.87
C ALA A 104 15.62 -13.72 15.25
N GLN A 105 15.93 -13.62 16.56
CA GLN A 105 17.29 -13.65 17.08
C GLN A 105 17.70 -14.99 17.69
N ASN A 106 16.87 -16.04 17.54
CA ASN A 106 17.17 -17.37 18.04
C ASN A 106 18.31 -18.00 17.21
N ASN A 107 19.55 -17.86 17.69
CA ASN A 107 20.73 -18.37 17.00
C ASN A 107 20.70 -19.88 16.82
N THR A 108 20.16 -20.65 17.79
CA THR A 108 20.07 -22.10 17.66
C THR A 108 19.17 -22.48 16.48
N LEU A 109 18.01 -21.86 16.37
CA LEU A 109 17.09 -22.07 15.24
C LEU A 109 17.72 -21.65 13.90
N TYR A 110 18.41 -20.49 13.89
CA TYR A 110 19.16 -20.03 12.72
C TYR A 110 20.24 -21.04 12.28
N GLN A 111 20.99 -21.63 13.20
CA GLN A 111 22.01 -22.65 12.86
C GLN A 111 21.37 -23.93 12.29
N LEU A 112 20.19 -24.34 12.76
CA LEU A 112 19.46 -25.47 12.18
C LEU A 112 19.04 -25.19 10.72
N TYR A 113 18.53 -24.01 10.43
CA TYR A 113 18.23 -23.61 9.04
C TYR A 113 19.49 -23.57 8.17
N ARG A 114 20.61 -23.08 8.68
CA ARG A 114 21.91 -23.11 7.97
C ARG A 114 22.40 -24.54 7.73
N GLN A 115 22.27 -25.42 8.72
CA GLN A 115 22.63 -26.83 8.60
C GLN A 115 21.78 -27.51 7.50
N LEU A 116 20.48 -27.28 7.50
CA LEU A 116 19.58 -27.78 6.46
C LEU A 116 19.98 -27.24 5.08
N ALA A 117 20.24 -25.94 4.95
CA ALA A 117 20.63 -25.32 3.69
C ALA A 117 21.93 -25.86 3.10
N ASN A 118 22.88 -26.24 3.96
CA ASN A 118 24.19 -26.79 3.59
C ASN A 118 24.19 -28.32 3.48
N SER A 119 23.05 -28.97 3.73
CA SER A 119 22.95 -30.43 3.67
C SER A 119 22.92 -30.93 2.21
N PRO A 120 23.37 -32.16 1.93
CA PRO A 120 23.29 -32.73 0.60
C PRO A 120 21.85 -32.78 0.04
N ILE A 121 20.85 -32.97 0.89
CA ILE A 121 19.44 -33.01 0.50
C ILE A 121 18.93 -31.64 -0.02
N ALA A 122 19.48 -30.53 0.44
CA ALA A 122 19.11 -29.20 -0.04
C ALA A 122 19.43 -29.01 -1.53
N GLY A 123 20.42 -29.73 -2.06
CA GLY A 123 20.72 -29.78 -3.49
C GLY A 123 19.54 -30.28 -4.33
N LEU A 124 18.73 -31.18 -3.77
CA LEU A 124 17.56 -31.81 -4.40
C LEU A 124 16.26 -30.98 -4.21
N PHE A 125 16.29 -29.93 -3.41
CA PHE A 125 15.11 -29.10 -3.17
C PHE A 125 14.62 -28.40 -4.44
N SER A 126 13.30 -28.29 -4.57
CA SER A 126 12.67 -27.45 -5.60
C SER A 126 13.13 -25.99 -5.47
N ASN A 127 12.97 -25.20 -6.52
CA ASN A 127 13.26 -23.77 -6.45
C ASN A 127 12.45 -23.07 -5.35
N ASP A 128 11.21 -23.46 -5.12
CA ASP A 128 10.37 -22.88 -4.08
C ASP A 128 10.93 -23.16 -2.67
N ARG A 129 11.39 -24.39 -2.41
CA ARG A 129 12.06 -24.72 -1.14
C ARG A 129 13.37 -23.93 -0.95
N LYS A 130 14.18 -23.84 -2.02
CA LYS A 130 15.44 -23.08 -1.98
C LYS A 130 15.19 -21.59 -1.71
N ASN A 131 14.23 -21.00 -2.41
CA ASN A 131 13.86 -19.59 -2.22
C ASN A 131 13.29 -19.33 -0.82
N THR A 132 12.41 -20.19 -0.34
CA THR A 132 11.87 -20.11 1.03
C THR A 132 12.98 -20.13 2.07
N LEU A 133 13.88 -21.11 1.97
CA LEU A 133 14.99 -21.25 2.92
C LEU A 133 15.96 -20.05 2.85
N HIS A 134 16.23 -19.55 1.65
CA HIS A 134 17.03 -18.34 1.46
C HIS A 134 16.39 -17.11 2.15
N LYS A 135 15.07 -16.90 1.98
CA LYS A 135 14.36 -15.82 2.65
C LYS A 135 14.39 -15.95 4.18
N ILE A 136 14.16 -17.16 4.70
CA ILE A 136 14.22 -17.43 6.14
C ILE A 136 15.62 -17.05 6.66
N LEU A 137 16.68 -17.57 6.07
CA LEU A 137 18.04 -17.28 6.51
C LEU A 137 18.37 -15.78 6.47
N ARG A 138 17.90 -15.10 5.42
CA ARG A 138 18.09 -13.65 5.29
C ARG A 138 17.33 -12.86 6.38
N GLN A 139 16.10 -13.24 6.70
CA GLN A 139 15.35 -12.61 7.78
C GLN A 139 16.06 -12.76 9.13
N TYR A 140 16.62 -13.94 9.44
CA TYR A 140 17.42 -14.14 10.64
C TYR A 140 18.67 -13.27 10.64
N GLN A 141 19.39 -13.13 9.51
CA GLN A 141 20.55 -12.26 9.38
C GLN A 141 20.19 -10.79 9.60
N LEU A 142 19.12 -10.32 8.98
CA LEU A 142 18.65 -8.93 9.14
C LEU A 142 18.11 -8.63 10.56
N ALA A 143 17.67 -9.66 11.28
CA ALA A 143 17.33 -9.57 12.70
C ALA A 143 18.55 -9.69 13.63
N GLY A 144 19.74 -9.94 13.08
CA GLY A 144 20.99 -10.03 13.83
C GLY A 144 21.20 -11.35 14.56
N ALA A 145 20.60 -12.47 14.09
CA ALA A 145 20.75 -13.77 14.75
C ALA A 145 22.19 -14.28 14.80
N ASP A 146 23.06 -13.85 13.92
CA ASP A 146 24.49 -14.17 13.86
C ASP A 146 25.39 -13.14 14.56
N LEU A 147 24.82 -12.07 15.09
CA LEU A 147 25.58 -11.07 15.84
C LEU A 147 25.93 -11.54 17.27
N PRO A 148 27.03 -11.08 17.85
CA PRO A 148 27.29 -11.25 19.27
C PRO A 148 26.17 -10.65 20.14
N THR A 149 25.92 -11.21 21.31
CA THR A 149 24.82 -10.82 22.22
C THR A 149 24.79 -9.31 22.52
N GLU A 150 25.95 -8.68 22.71
CA GLU A 150 26.02 -7.24 22.93
C GLU A 150 25.50 -6.44 21.73
N LYS A 151 25.83 -6.85 20.50
CA LYS A 151 25.35 -6.23 19.27
C LYS A 151 23.87 -6.51 19.01
N GLN A 152 23.37 -7.70 19.40
CA GLN A 152 21.94 -8.00 19.35
C GLN A 152 21.16 -7.06 20.27
N LEU A 153 21.65 -6.82 21.48
CA LEU A 153 21.03 -5.87 22.41
C LEU A 153 21.03 -4.45 21.83
N GLN A 154 22.14 -4.02 21.25
CA GLN A 154 22.22 -2.72 20.56
C GLN A 154 21.21 -2.62 19.40
N LEU A 155 21.09 -3.66 18.58
CA LEU A 155 20.09 -3.71 17.48
C LEU A 155 18.67 -3.63 17.99
N ASN A 156 18.37 -4.29 19.12
CA ASN A 156 17.05 -4.25 19.74
C ASN A 156 16.71 -2.86 20.24
N ASN A 157 17.65 -2.19 20.91
CA ASN A 157 17.47 -0.82 21.36
C ASN A 157 17.22 0.13 20.18
N LEU A 158 18.03 0.06 19.12
CA LEU A 158 17.81 0.84 17.89
C LEU A 158 16.44 0.58 17.25
N ASN A 159 15.99 -0.68 17.20
CA ASN A 159 14.65 -1.00 16.67
C ASN A 159 13.50 -0.46 17.55
N MET A 160 13.70 -0.36 18.87
CA MET A 160 12.74 0.26 19.78
C MET A 160 12.70 1.76 19.57
N GLU A 161 13.85 2.43 19.59
CA GLU A 161 14.02 3.87 19.38
C GLU A 161 13.45 4.30 18.02
N ILE A 162 13.78 3.58 16.93
CA ILE A 162 13.18 3.80 15.59
C ILE A 162 11.66 3.74 15.66
N SER A 163 11.10 2.72 16.33
CA SER A 163 9.64 2.58 16.43
C SER A 163 8.99 3.71 17.24
N GLU A 164 9.62 4.17 18.31
CA GLU A 164 9.15 5.28 19.14
C GLU A 164 9.21 6.60 18.36
N LEU A 165 10.31 6.88 17.66
CA LEU A 165 10.48 8.07 16.84
C LEU A 165 9.48 8.11 15.66
N GLN A 166 9.19 6.96 15.04
CA GLN A 166 8.15 6.86 14.00
C GLN A 166 6.77 7.24 14.55
N HIS A 167 6.39 6.72 15.70
CA HIS A 167 5.11 7.06 16.35
C HIS A 167 5.07 8.54 16.77
N GLU A 168 6.15 9.05 17.36
CA GLU A 168 6.23 10.46 17.74
C GLU A 168 6.09 11.37 16.53
N TYR A 169 6.78 11.07 15.43
CA TYR A 169 6.68 11.83 14.20
C TYR A 169 5.25 11.89 13.65
N LEU A 170 4.57 10.74 13.59
CA LEU A 170 3.20 10.65 13.09
C LEU A 170 2.20 11.35 14.04
N ASN A 171 2.34 11.19 15.35
CA ASN A 171 1.50 11.86 16.33
C ASN A 171 1.64 13.39 16.24
N ARG A 172 2.84 13.91 16.06
CA ARG A 172 3.07 15.35 15.87
C ARG A 172 2.41 15.90 14.60
N ILE A 173 2.39 15.14 13.49
CA ILE A 173 1.62 15.50 12.31
C ILE A 173 0.12 15.56 12.62
N GLU A 174 -0.40 14.55 13.33
CA GLU A 174 -1.81 14.51 13.68
C GLU A 174 -2.21 15.65 14.63
N ASP A 175 -1.36 15.98 15.61
CA ASP A 175 -1.56 17.10 16.52
C ASP A 175 -1.54 18.44 15.76
N ALA A 176 -0.60 18.64 14.84
CA ALA A 176 -0.56 19.82 13.98
C ALA A 176 -1.81 19.92 13.08
N ASN A 177 -2.28 18.78 12.52
CA ASN A 177 -3.51 18.74 11.73
C ASN A 177 -4.76 19.08 12.58
N ARG A 178 -4.80 18.71 13.85
CA ARG A 178 -5.89 19.02 14.79
C ARG A 178 -5.83 20.46 15.30
N ALA A 179 -4.63 21.02 15.48
CA ALA A 179 -4.42 22.38 15.97
C ALA A 179 -4.90 23.41 14.96
N TRP A 180 -4.81 23.11 13.65
CA TRP A 180 -5.23 24.04 12.62
C TRP A 180 -6.67 23.81 12.18
N SER A 181 -7.47 24.88 12.15
CA SER A 181 -8.77 24.91 11.51
C SER A 181 -9.13 26.33 11.08
N LYS A 182 -9.90 26.42 9.99
CA LYS A 182 -10.43 27.71 9.51
C LYS A 182 -11.94 27.70 9.56
N HIS A 183 -12.52 28.57 10.41
CA HIS A 183 -13.95 28.83 10.44
C HIS A 183 -14.34 29.78 9.29
N ILE A 184 -15.36 29.41 8.51
CA ILE A 184 -15.83 30.12 7.33
C ILE A 184 -17.33 30.39 7.49
N GLU A 185 -17.72 31.67 7.47
CA GLU A 185 -19.12 32.09 7.46
C GLU A 185 -19.54 32.62 6.07
N ASP A 186 -18.59 33.14 5.31
CA ASP A 186 -18.82 33.60 3.95
C ASP A 186 -18.84 32.46 2.97
N SER A 187 -20.03 32.12 2.47
CA SER A 187 -20.23 31.05 1.49
C SER A 187 -19.46 31.22 0.18
N THR A 188 -19.03 32.44 -0.16
CA THR A 188 -18.26 32.71 -1.39
C THR A 188 -16.88 32.05 -1.36
N LEU A 189 -16.30 31.84 -0.17
CA LEU A 189 -15.00 31.21 -0.01
C LEU A 189 -15.02 29.70 -0.32
N ILE A 190 -16.19 29.06 -0.23
CA ILE A 190 -16.35 27.63 -0.52
C ILE A 190 -16.89 27.37 -1.94
N ASN A 191 -17.07 28.41 -2.75
CA ASN A 191 -17.46 28.25 -4.14
C ASN A 191 -16.46 27.35 -4.89
N GLY A 192 -17.00 26.53 -5.79
CA GLY A 192 -16.22 25.54 -6.55
C GLY A 192 -16.01 24.21 -5.84
N LEU A 193 -16.09 24.15 -4.51
CA LEU A 193 -15.93 22.89 -3.76
C LEU A 193 -17.07 21.91 -4.06
N PRO A 194 -16.79 20.59 -4.17
CA PRO A 194 -17.81 19.56 -4.30
C PRO A 194 -18.84 19.58 -3.15
N ARG A 195 -20.10 19.25 -3.44
CA ARG A 195 -21.18 19.22 -2.41
C ARG A 195 -20.83 18.38 -1.21
N ALA A 196 -20.18 17.23 -1.43
CA ALA A 196 -19.75 16.34 -0.36
C ALA A 196 -18.68 17.00 0.56
N ALA A 197 -17.75 17.79 0.01
CA ALA A 197 -16.79 18.57 0.79
C ALA A 197 -17.48 19.64 1.63
N GLN A 198 -18.39 20.41 1.02
CA GLN A 198 -19.17 21.44 1.72
C GLN A 198 -20.00 20.83 2.87
N ALA A 199 -20.64 19.66 2.65
CA ALA A 199 -21.41 18.98 3.68
C ALA A 199 -20.53 18.52 4.85
N ARG A 200 -19.34 17.97 4.60
CA ARG A 200 -18.39 17.60 5.65
C ARG A 200 -17.93 18.81 6.48
N MET A 201 -17.59 19.89 5.82
CA MET A 201 -17.17 21.13 6.48
C MET A 201 -18.32 21.73 7.35
N TYR A 202 -19.56 21.62 6.86
CA TYR A 202 -20.74 22.04 7.63
C TYR A 202 -20.95 21.18 8.89
N LEU A 203 -20.88 19.85 8.76
CA LEU A 203 -20.98 18.94 9.89
C LEU A 203 -19.84 19.16 10.91
N ALA A 204 -18.64 19.42 10.45
CA ALA A 204 -17.51 19.75 11.33
C ALA A 204 -17.77 21.05 12.13
N ALA A 205 -18.33 22.08 11.47
CA ALA A 205 -18.71 23.31 12.14
C ALA A 205 -19.83 23.07 13.20
N GLN A 206 -20.87 22.32 12.84
CA GLN A 206 -21.94 21.94 13.79
C GLN A 206 -21.40 21.21 15.01
N SER A 207 -20.51 20.23 14.80
CA SER A 207 -19.89 19.47 15.89
C SER A 207 -19.04 20.35 16.81
N ALA A 208 -18.49 21.45 16.27
CA ALA A 208 -17.74 22.45 17.02
C ALA A 208 -18.64 23.57 17.60
N GLY A 209 -19.97 23.51 17.42
CA GLY A 209 -20.92 24.53 17.88
C GLY A 209 -20.81 25.86 17.15
N LYS A 210 -20.31 25.86 15.89
CA LYS A 210 -20.09 27.06 15.06
C LYS A 210 -21.08 27.11 13.90
N PRO A 211 -21.57 28.31 13.48
CA PRO A 211 -22.33 28.46 12.25
C PRO A 211 -21.42 28.33 11.02
N GLY A 212 -22.00 28.06 9.85
CA GLY A 212 -21.25 27.99 8.59
C GLY A 212 -20.44 26.73 8.41
N TRP A 213 -19.17 26.84 8.06
CA TRP A 213 -18.29 25.73 7.69
C TRP A 213 -16.99 25.75 8.49
N LEU A 214 -16.45 24.58 8.81
CA LEU A 214 -15.14 24.44 9.44
C LEU A 214 -14.22 23.62 8.53
N LEU A 215 -13.20 24.28 7.96
CA LEU A 215 -12.15 23.62 7.19
C LEU A 215 -11.08 23.11 8.14
N THR A 216 -10.71 21.83 7.98
CA THR A 216 -9.66 21.16 8.75
C THR A 216 -8.45 20.85 7.86
N LEU A 217 -7.29 20.54 8.45
CA LEU A 217 -6.04 20.28 7.71
C LEU A 217 -5.85 18.80 7.34
N SER A 218 -6.94 18.06 7.08
CA SER A 218 -6.84 16.70 6.56
C SER A 218 -6.31 16.71 5.12
N GLU A 219 -5.62 15.65 4.71
CA GLU A 219 -5.16 15.50 3.33
C GLU A 219 -6.30 15.64 2.33
N GLN A 220 -7.46 15.08 2.64
CA GLN A 220 -8.64 15.20 1.80
C GLN A 220 -9.09 16.66 1.63
N SER A 221 -9.20 17.42 2.73
CA SER A 221 -9.56 18.84 2.68
C SER A 221 -8.54 19.66 1.91
N TYR A 222 -7.25 19.39 2.13
CA TYR A 222 -6.15 20.02 1.40
C TYR A 222 -6.29 19.80 -0.11
N ARG A 223 -6.44 18.54 -0.56
CA ARG A 223 -6.57 18.19 -1.98
C ARG A 223 -7.81 18.80 -2.61
N GLU A 224 -8.96 18.74 -1.92
CA GLU A 224 -10.21 19.30 -2.43
C GLU A 224 -10.17 20.82 -2.57
N VAL A 225 -9.62 21.54 -1.60
CA VAL A 225 -9.48 23.00 -1.71
C VAL A 225 -8.54 23.39 -2.83
N LEU A 226 -7.37 22.75 -2.96
CA LEU A 226 -6.42 23.06 -4.04
C LEU A 226 -6.99 22.75 -5.42
N THR A 227 -7.80 21.71 -5.54
CA THR A 227 -8.34 21.29 -6.84
C THR A 227 -9.57 22.09 -7.25
N TYR A 228 -10.45 22.42 -6.30
CA TYR A 228 -11.79 22.88 -6.64
C TYR A 228 -12.13 24.30 -6.15
N ALA A 229 -11.53 24.80 -5.06
CA ALA A 229 -11.96 26.09 -4.52
C ALA A 229 -11.64 27.25 -5.47
N ASP A 230 -12.66 28.06 -5.80
CA ASP A 230 -12.46 29.24 -6.64
C ASP A 230 -11.65 30.33 -5.91
N SER A 231 -11.71 30.37 -4.57
CA SER A 231 -10.95 31.33 -3.74
C SER A 231 -9.45 31.03 -3.77
N ARG A 232 -8.68 31.85 -4.50
CA ARG A 232 -7.22 31.76 -4.57
C ARG A 232 -6.55 31.94 -3.21
N ALA A 233 -7.10 32.87 -2.38
CA ALA A 233 -6.59 33.10 -1.03
C ALA A 233 -6.76 31.85 -0.13
N LEU A 234 -7.90 31.15 -0.25
CA LEU A 234 -8.12 29.91 0.50
C LEU A 234 -7.16 28.80 0.08
N ARG A 235 -6.89 28.68 -1.24
CA ARG A 235 -5.90 27.71 -1.75
C ARG A 235 -4.49 28.00 -1.21
N GLN A 236 -4.08 29.28 -1.21
CA GLN A 236 -2.78 29.68 -0.65
C GLN A 236 -2.69 29.36 0.84
N GLU A 237 -3.70 29.73 1.62
CA GLU A 237 -3.72 29.54 3.07
C GLU A 237 -3.61 28.06 3.47
N ILE A 238 -4.42 27.20 2.85
CA ILE A 238 -4.37 25.77 3.18
C ILE A 238 -3.06 25.13 2.71
N MET A 239 -2.52 25.54 1.57
CA MET A 239 -1.24 25.03 1.08
C MET A 239 -0.10 25.37 2.04
N LEU A 240 -0.03 26.62 2.49
CA LEU A 240 0.97 27.03 3.47
C LEU A 240 0.78 26.25 4.78
N ALA A 241 -0.45 26.21 5.32
CA ALA A 241 -0.71 25.46 6.55
C ALA A 241 -0.30 23.98 6.43
N TYR A 242 -0.60 23.34 5.29
CA TYR A 242 -0.28 21.93 5.08
C TYR A 242 1.22 21.66 4.97
N TYR A 243 1.97 22.51 4.28
CA TYR A 243 3.41 22.30 4.08
C TYR A 243 4.30 22.93 5.15
N THR A 244 3.71 23.62 6.13
CA THR A 244 4.42 24.11 7.31
C THR A 244 4.01 23.39 8.60
N ARG A 245 3.11 22.39 8.51
CA ARG A 245 2.68 21.63 9.69
C ARG A 245 3.83 20.86 10.30
N ALA A 246 3.83 20.73 11.60
CA ALA A 246 4.87 20.09 12.39
C ALA A 246 6.28 20.57 12.04
N SER A 247 6.48 21.89 11.93
CA SER A 247 7.76 22.50 11.57
C SER A 247 8.04 23.83 12.28
N ASP A 248 9.23 24.38 12.02
CA ASP A 248 9.69 25.67 12.56
C ASP A 248 8.98 26.89 11.99
N THR A 249 8.19 26.75 10.93
CA THR A 249 7.59 27.87 10.17
C THR A 249 6.07 27.93 10.20
N GLY A 250 5.40 26.93 10.78
CA GLY A 250 3.93 26.84 10.80
C GLY A 250 3.25 27.69 11.88
N PRO A 251 1.90 27.68 11.90
CA PRO A 251 1.12 28.36 12.95
C PRO A 251 1.49 27.90 14.36
N ASP A 252 1.90 26.64 14.51
CA ASP A 252 2.32 26.00 15.76
C ASP A 252 3.85 25.85 15.83
N ALA A 253 4.58 26.68 15.09
CA ALA A 253 6.04 26.72 15.08
C ALA A 253 6.61 26.74 16.51
N LEU A 254 7.66 25.98 16.75
CA LEU A 254 8.33 25.76 18.02
C LEU A 254 7.56 24.90 19.05
N ALA A 255 6.25 24.72 18.93
CA ALA A 255 5.49 23.82 19.80
C ALA A 255 5.44 22.38 19.26
N ILE A 256 5.32 22.23 17.94
CA ILE A 256 5.26 20.94 17.22
C ILE A 256 6.24 21.02 16.05
N ASP A 257 7.41 20.41 16.18
CA ASP A 257 8.44 20.38 15.14
C ASP A 257 9.06 18.99 15.00
N ASN A 258 9.02 18.45 13.81
CA ASN A 258 9.52 17.12 13.47
C ASN A 258 11.00 17.09 13.01
N GLU A 259 11.67 18.23 12.86
CA GLU A 259 13.05 18.28 12.36
C GLU A 259 14.01 17.41 13.21
N LEU A 260 13.93 17.57 14.53
CA LEU A 260 14.76 16.79 15.45
C LEU A 260 14.38 15.30 15.45
N VAL A 261 13.08 14.99 15.48
CA VAL A 261 12.60 13.60 15.48
C VAL A 261 13.05 12.87 14.21
N LEU A 262 12.94 13.54 13.06
CA LEU A 262 13.39 12.99 11.78
C LEU A 262 14.93 12.79 11.77
N THR A 263 15.69 13.75 12.30
CA THR A 263 17.14 13.65 12.37
C THR A 263 17.58 12.46 13.22
N LEU A 264 16.97 12.26 14.39
CA LEU A 264 17.25 11.11 15.27
C LEU A 264 16.86 9.79 14.60
N LEU A 265 15.70 9.73 13.93
CA LEU A 265 15.26 8.55 13.19
C LEU A 265 16.25 8.17 12.08
N LEU A 266 16.77 9.15 11.35
CA LEU A 266 17.76 8.91 10.29
C LEU A 266 19.09 8.41 10.88
N ASP A 267 19.49 8.92 12.05
CA ASP A 267 20.68 8.46 12.77
C ASP A 267 20.55 7.00 13.19
N ASP A 268 19.45 6.64 13.85
CA ASP A 268 19.19 5.28 14.30
C ASP A 268 19.14 4.30 13.14
N ARG A 269 18.48 4.68 12.04
CA ARG A 269 18.46 3.89 10.80
C ARG A 269 19.86 3.70 10.22
N HIS A 270 20.68 4.73 10.23
CA HIS A 270 22.08 4.66 9.77
C HIS A 270 22.91 3.73 10.68
N GLN A 271 22.84 3.90 12.01
CA GLN A 271 23.52 3.04 12.97
C GLN A 271 23.07 1.56 12.84
N LYS A 272 21.76 1.32 12.66
CA LYS A 272 21.22 -0.02 12.38
C LYS A 272 21.84 -0.63 11.12
N ALA A 273 21.94 0.13 10.04
CA ALA A 273 22.56 -0.35 8.81
C ALA A 273 24.03 -0.73 9.02
N GLN A 274 24.80 0.14 9.68
CA GLN A 274 26.21 -0.14 9.98
C GLN A 274 26.38 -1.37 10.88
N LEU A 275 25.53 -1.53 11.88
CA LEU A 275 25.54 -2.68 12.78
C LEU A 275 25.32 -4.00 12.04
N LEU A 276 24.48 -3.98 11.00
CA LEU A 276 24.20 -5.11 10.12
C LEU A 276 25.19 -5.26 8.95
N GLY A 277 26.24 -4.41 8.89
CA GLY A 277 27.31 -4.50 7.90
C GLY A 277 27.05 -3.76 6.59
N TYR A 278 26.05 -2.88 6.56
CA TYR A 278 25.74 -2.05 5.39
C TYR A 278 26.29 -0.62 5.55
N PRO A 279 26.79 0.01 4.48
CA PRO A 279 27.35 1.36 4.56
C PRO A 279 26.35 2.45 5.02
N ASN A 280 25.09 2.31 4.63
CA ASN A 280 24.00 3.23 4.97
C ASN A 280 22.64 2.52 4.90
N PHE A 281 21.60 3.22 5.37
CA PHE A 281 20.25 2.64 5.38
C PHE A 281 19.65 2.44 3.98
N ALA A 282 19.99 3.28 3.01
CA ALA A 282 19.53 3.09 1.63
C ALA A 282 19.98 1.73 1.06
N GLN A 283 21.23 1.32 1.34
CA GLN A 283 21.72 0.01 0.91
C GLN A 283 21.07 -1.14 1.67
N LEU A 284 20.83 -1.00 2.97
CA LEU A 284 20.04 -1.96 3.74
C LEU A 284 18.61 -2.09 3.21
N ALA A 285 17.99 -0.98 2.85
CA ALA A 285 16.62 -0.95 2.34
C ALA A 285 16.47 -1.63 0.97
N LEU A 286 17.55 -1.73 0.18
CA LEU A 286 17.55 -2.41 -1.12
C LEU A 286 17.65 -3.94 -1.02
N VAL A 287 17.92 -4.47 0.16
CA VAL A 287 17.91 -5.91 0.37
C VAL A 287 16.52 -6.46 0.00
N ASP A 288 16.48 -7.45 -0.89
CA ASP A 288 15.27 -8.05 -1.46
C ASP A 288 14.48 -7.17 -2.44
N GLN A 289 14.98 -5.98 -2.81
CA GLN A 289 14.39 -5.17 -3.88
C GLN A 289 14.96 -5.56 -5.26
N MET A 290 14.39 -4.98 -6.32
CA MET A 290 14.85 -5.23 -7.70
C MET A 290 16.14 -4.48 -8.04
N ALA A 291 16.39 -3.36 -7.39
CA ALA A 291 17.62 -2.59 -7.54
C ALA A 291 18.69 -3.17 -6.62
N ASP A 292 19.84 -3.51 -7.18
CA ASP A 292 20.96 -4.11 -6.44
C ASP A 292 21.81 -3.07 -5.70
N THR A 293 21.86 -1.83 -6.20
CA THR A 293 22.73 -0.78 -5.62
C THR A 293 22.05 0.58 -5.58
N PRO A 294 22.46 1.46 -4.64
CA PRO A 294 21.98 2.85 -4.59
C PRO A 294 22.19 3.62 -5.90
N GLU A 295 23.29 3.36 -6.60
CA GLU A 295 23.63 4.02 -7.87
C GLU A 295 22.62 3.67 -8.97
N GLN A 296 22.10 2.44 -8.99
CA GLN A 296 21.03 2.04 -9.92
C GLN A 296 19.74 2.84 -9.67
N VAL A 297 19.37 3.04 -8.40
CA VAL A 297 18.17 3.84 -8.05
C VAL A 297 18.37 5.30 -8.47
N ILE A 298 19.53 5.90 -8.16
CA ILE A 298 19.82 7.29 -8.54
C ILE A 298 19.82 7.44 -10.07
N ALA A 299 20.49 6.56 -10.82
CA ALA A 299 20.53 6.61 -12.27
C ALA A 299 19.11 6.47 -12.87
N PHE A 300 18.28 5.60 -12.32
CA PHE A 300 16.88 5.45 -12.73
C PHE A 300 16.08 6.74 -12.49
N LEU A 301 16.18 7.33 -11.30
CA LEU A 301 15.46 8.56 -10.96
C LEU A 301 15.95 9.73 -11.83
N ASP A 302 17.27 9.90 -12.00
CA ASP A 302 17.86 10.95 -12.85
C ASP A 302 17.39 10.83 -14.30
N GLN A 303 17.37 9.62 -14.86
CA GLN A 303 16.82 9.38 -16.19
C GLN A 303 15.36 9.82 -16.33
N HIS A 304 14.53 9.48 -15.35
CA HIS A 304 13.10 9.82 -15.39
C HIS A 304 12.84 11.31 -15.12
N ILE A 305 13.69 11.98 -14.36
CA ILE A 305 13.66 13.43 -14.20
C ILE A 305 13.92 14.12 -15.54
N GLU A 306 14.93 13.68 -16.28
CA GLU A 306 15.23 14.26 -17.60
C GLU A 306 14.09 14.01 -18.61
N LEU A 307 13.49 12.81 -18.61
CA LEU A 307 12.32 12.51 -19.45
C LEU A 307 11.10 13.37 -19.08
N ALA A 308 10.92 13.70 -17.81
CA ALA A 308 9.80 14.51 -17.35
C ALA A 308 9.91 16.00 -17.71
N ARG A 309 11.13 16.53 -17.93
CA ARG A 309 11.37 17.98 -18.15
C ARG A 309 10.56 18.56 -19.29
N SER A 310 10.56 17.90 -20.46
CA SER A 310 9.88 18.42 -21.66
C SER A 310 8.35 18.47 -21.47
N THR A 311 7.77 17.40 -20.93
CA THR A 311 6.33 17.31 -20.67
C THR A 311 5.92 18.30 -19.58
N PHE A 312 6.70 18.44 -18.51
CA PHE A 312 6.45 19.41 -17.46
C PHE A 312 6.48 20.85 -17.98
N ALA A 313 7.46 21.19 -18.83
CA ALA A 313 7.55 22.53 -19.42
C ALA A 313 6.35 22.82 -20.35
N GLN A 314 5.91 21.82 -21.12
CA GLN A 314 4.74 21.93 -22.00
C GLN A 314 3.44 22.14 -21.18
N ASP A 315 3.21 21.32 -20.16
CA ASP A 315 2.05 21.43 -19.28
C ASP A 315 2.03 22.79 -18.55
N THR A 316 3.19 23.20 -18.01
CA THR A 316 3.31 24.50 -17.33
C THR A 316 3.00 25.66 -18.27
N LYS A 317 3.47 25.62 -19.53
CA LYS A 317 3.16 26.66 -20.53
C LYS A 317 1.67 26.69 -20.87
N GLN A 318 1.02 25.54 -20.97
CA GLN A 318 -0.43 25.47 -21.19
C GLN A 318 -1.19 26.07 -20.01
N LEU A 319 -0.81 25.76 -18.77
CA LEU A 319 -1.42 26.32 -17.57
C LEU A 319 -1.20 27.84 -17.47
N GLN A 320 -0.01 28.34 -17.80
CA GLN A 320 0.27 29.78 -17.84
C GLN A 320 -0.64 30.50 -18.83
N HIS A 321 -0.83 29.93 -20.03
CA HIS A 321 -1.74 30.51 -21.01
C HIS A 321 -3.18 30.54 -20.48
N TYR A 322 -3.65 29.43 -19.89
CA TYR A 322 -4.99 29.33 -19.32
C TYR A 322 -5.17 30.26 -18.13
N ALA A 323 -4.16 30.43 -17.28
CA ALA A 323 -4.15 31.32 -16.13
C ALA A 323 -4.42 32.79 -16.53
N VAL A 324 -3.76 33.24 -17.60
CA VAL A 324 -3.95 34.61 -18.12
C VAL A 324 -5.40 34.85 -18.55
N LEU A 325 -6.06 33.88 -19.18
CA LEU A 325 -7.47 33.92 -19.57
C LEU A 325 -8.42 34.05 -18.36
N HIS A 326 -7.98 33.60 -17.19
CA HIS A 326 -8.71 33.65 -15.92
C HIS A 326 -8.20 34.77 -14.97
N GLY A 327 -7.46 35.76 -15.50
CA GLY A 327 -6.99 36.90 -14.72
C GLY A 327 -5.83 36.63 -13.76
N ILE A 328 -5.18 35.46 -13.87
CA ILE A 328 -4.00 35.10 -13.07
C ILE A 328 -2.75 35.47 -13.89
N THR A 329 -2.08 36.54 -13.57
CA THR A 329 -0.92 37.05 -14.30
C THR A 329 0.37 36.28 -14.00
N ARG A 330 0.47 35.67 -12.82
CA ARG A 330 1.58 34.84 -12.37
C ARG A 330 1.07 33.57 -11.70
N LEU A 331 1.52 32.43 -12.18
CA LEU A 331 1.27 31.13 -11.55
C LEU A 331 2.04 31.02 -10.23
N GLU A 332 1.34 30.62 -9.20
CA GLU A 332 1.91 30.30 -7.90
C GLU A 332 1.63 28.81 -7.57
N PRO A 333 2.36 28.19 -6.63
CA PRO A 333 2.21 26.79 -6.32
C PRO A 333 0.76 26.31 -6.06
N TRP A 334 -0.06 27.16 -5.44
CA TRP A 334 -1.47 26.89 -5.13
C TRP A 334 -2.45 27.07 -6.30
N ASP A 335 -1.98 27.46 -7.49
CA ASP A 335 -2.82 27.63 -8.67
C ASP A 335 -2.82 26.38 -9.59
N TYR A 336 -1.79 25.54 -9.50
CA TYR A 336 -1.57 24.47 -10.46
C TYR A 336 -2.70 23.45 -10.48
N ASP A 337 -3.08 22.87 -9.33
CA ASP A 337 -4.09 21.81 -9.26
C ASP A 337 -5.47 22.33 -9.65
N TYR A 338 -5.80 23.55 -9.24
CA TYR A 338 -7.03 24.24 -9.62
C TYR A 338 -7.12 24.45 -11.13
N LEU A 339 -6.09 25.02 -11.74
CA LEU A 339 -6.08 25.30 -13.17
C LEU A 339 -6.00 24.01 -13.99
N ALA A 340 -5.23 23.04 -13.57
CA ALA A 340 -5.21 21.73 -14.19
C ALA A 340 -6.60 21.08 -14.20
N ASN A 341 -7.34 21.19 -13.10
CA ASN A 341 -8.71 20.70 -13.03
C ASN A 341 -9.65 21.47 -13.97
N LYS A 342 -9.54 22.80 -14.05
CA LYS A 342 -10.34 23.61 -14.98
C LYS A 342 -10.05 23.30 -16.45
N VAL A 343 -8.75 23.23 -16.82
CA VAL A 343 -8.33 22.77 -18.17
C VAL A 343 -8.95 21.43 -18.51
N ARG A 344 -8.99 20.58 -17.55
CA ARG A 344 -9.61 19.26 -17.67
C ARG A 344 -11.11 19.31 -17.86
N GLN A 345 -11.83 20.02 -17.06
CA GLN A 345 -13.27 20.15 -17.19
C GLN A 345 -13.67 20.73 -18.55
N ASP A 346 -12.94 21.76 -19.02
CA ASP A 346 -13.21 22.38 -20.33
C ASP A 346 -12.92 21.42 -21.50
N ALA A 347 -11.87 20.59 -21.39
CA ALA A 347 -11.51 19.65 -22.44
C ALA A 347 -12.51 18.47 -22.56
N VAL A 348 -13.03 17.97 -21.43
CA VAL A 348 -13.99 16.85 -21.40
C VAL A 348 -15.40 17.35 -21.75
N GLY A 349 -15.75 18.56 -21.36
CA GLY A 349 -17.08 19.16 -21.60
C GLY A 349 -18.18 18.59 -20.69
N ILE A 350 -17.82 17.77 -19.69
CA ILE A 350 -18.73 17.29 -18.63
C ILE A 350 -18.03 17.37 -17.26
N SER A 351 -18.82 17.49 -16.21
CA SER A 351 -18.30 17.55 -14.85
C SER A 351 -17.91 16.14 -14.33
N ASN A 352 -16.99 16.11 -13.35
CA ASN A 352 -16.70 14.86 -12.65
C ASN A 352 -17.94 14.25 -11.97
N GLU A 353 -18.85 15.11 -11.48
CA GLU A 353 -20.13 14.65 -10.89
C GLU A 353 -20.96 13.89 -11.93
N THR A 354 -21.04 14.39 -13.17
CA THR A 354 -21.75 13.68 -14.26
C THR A 354 -21.05 12.38 -14.65
N VAL A 355 -19.70 12.34 -14.62
CA VAL A 355 -18.96 11.10 -14.91
C VAL A 355 -19.24 10.03 -13.85
N ARG A 356 -19.34 10.40 -12.58
CA ARG A 356 -19.63 9.48 -11.47
C ARG A 356 -20.95 8.75 -11.64
N GLU A 357 -21.96 9.39 -12.24
CA GLU A 357 -23.29 8.78 -12.49
C GLU A 357 -23.21 7.50 -13.32
N TYR A 358 -22.13 7.31 -14.09
CA TYR A 358 -21.87 6.10 -14.88
C TYR A 358 -21.15 4.97 -14.14
N PHE A 359 -20.65 5.22 -12.94
CA PHE A 359 -19.87 4.22 -12.19
C PHE A 359 -20.47 3.92 -10.79
N PRO A 360 -21.74 3.43 -10.72
CA PRO A 360 -22.27 2.94 -9.46
C PRO A 360 -21.47 1.71 -8.99
N LEU A 361 -21.07 1.70 -7.71
CA LEU A 361 -20.18 0.69 -7.14
C LEU A 361 -20.66 -0.75 -7.40
N GLU A 362 -21.96 -1.02 -7.23
CA GLU A 362 -22.50 -2.36 -7.39
C GLU A 362 -22.29 -2.88 -8.82
N THR A 363 -22.52 -2.03 -9.82
CA THR A 363 -22.29 -2.39 -11.22
C THR A 363 -20.79 -2.59 -11.49
N VAL A 364 -19.96 -1.71 -10.96
CA VAL A 364 -18.49 -1.82 -11.11
C VAL A 364 -18.01 -3.15 -10.54
N LEU A 365 -18.44 -3.53 -9.32
CA LEU A 365 -18.03 -4.81 -8.70
C LEU A 365 -18.50 -6.03 -9.51
N GLN A 366 -19.77 -6.03 -9.99
CA GLN A 366 -20.27 -7.11 -10.85
C GLN A 366 -19.46 -7.26 -12.14
N ARG A 367 -19.09 -6.13 -12.75
CA ARG A 367 -18.30 -6.14 -13.99
C ARG A 367 -16.83 -6.49 -13.75
N LEU A 368 -16.27 -6.16 -12.57
CA LEU A 368 -14.97 -6.65 -12.18
C LEU A 368 -14.95 -8.18 -11.98
N CYS A 369 -16.00 -8.75 -11.41
CA CYS A 369 -16.14 -10.22 -11.34
C CYS A 369 -16.14 -10.84 -12.75
N SER A 370 -16.90 -10.24 -13.69
CA SER A 370 -16.93 -10.69 -15.09
C SER A 370 -15.58 -10.54 -15.80
N PHE A 371 -14.90 -9.43 -15.57
CA PHE A 371 -13.55 -9.16 -16.09
C PHE A 371 -12.54 -10.18 -15.56
N THR A 372 -12.58 -10.50 -14.27
CA THR A 372 -11.68 -11.48 -13.64
C THR A 372 -11.90 -12.87 -14.23
N LYS A 373 -13.16 -13.26 -14.45
CA LYS A 373 -13.50 -14.51 -15.12
C LYS A 373 -12.97 -14.55 -16.53
N GLN A 374 -13.23 -13.49 -17.30
CA GLN A 374 -12.80 -13.42 -18.70
C GLN A 374 -11.29 -13.42 -18.84
N LEU A 375 -10.56 -12.60 -18.06
CA LEU A 375 -9.14 -12.40 -18.26
C LEU A 375 -8.27 -13.49 -17.61
N PHE A 376 -8.66 -13.97 -16.43
CA PHE A 376 -7.88 -14.88 -15.60
C PHE A 376 -8.50 -16.27 -15.41
N GLY A 377 -9.72 -16.50 -15.90
CA GLY A 377 -10.44 -17.77 -15.72
C GLY A 377 -10.93 -18.02 -14.29
N ILE A 378 -11.09 -16.95 -13.48
CA ILE A 378 -11.43 -17.03 -12.06
C ILE A 378 -12.83 -16.53 -11.80
N ASP A 379 -13.64 -17.33 -11.13
CA ASP A 379 -14.96 -16.95 -10.66
C ASP A 379 -14.90 -16.35 -9.25
N LEU A 380 -15.52 -15.19 -9.06
CA LEU A 380 -15.78 -14.56 -7.76
C LEU A 380 -17.27 -14.74 -7.45
N ILE A 381 -17.59 -15.62 -6.50
CA ILE A 381 -18.98 -15.99 -6.18
C ILE A 381 -19.34 -15.45 -4.80
N GLU A 382 -20.24 -14.48 -4.75
CA GLU A 382 -20.65 -13.89 -3.49
C GLU A 382 -21.36 -14.91 -2.59
N GLN A 383 -21.00 -14.90 -1.31
CA GLN A 383 -21.47 -15.84 -0.29
C GLN A 383 -22.05 -15.06 0.90
N ILE A 384 -23.38 -15.00 0.97
CA ILE A 384 -24.09 -14.26 2.02
C ILE A 384 -24.11 -14.97 3.38
N THR A 385 -23.66 -16.23 3.43
CA THR A 385 -23.63 -17.05 4.66
C THR A 385 -22.28 -16.99 5.36
N ILE A 386 -21.24 -16.40 4.74
CA ILE A 386 -19.93 -16.22 5.36
C ILE A 386 -20.03 -15.11 6.40
N ASP A 387 -19.47 -15.38 7.58
CA ASP A 387 -19.42 -14.44 8.69
C ASP A 387 -18.52 -13.25 8.38
N THR A 388 -18.95 -12.04 8.72
CA THR A 388 -18.24 -10.78 8.47
C THR A 388 -18.23 -9.88 9.70
N TRP A 389 -17.30 -8.93 9.76
CA TRP A 389 -17.19 -7.98 10.88
C TRP A 389 -18.19 -6.81 10.80
N HIS A 390 -18.87 -6.65 9.66
CA HIS A 390 -19.86 -5.59 9.48
C HIS A 390 -20.88 -5.96 8.38
N PRO A 391 -22.18 -5.59 8.52
CA PRO A 391 -23.22 -5.95 7.54
C PRO A 391 -22.98 -5.49 6.09
N ASN A 392 -22.22 -4.41 5.89
CA ASN A 392 -21.89 -3.88 4.57
C ASN A 392 -20.67 -4.57 3.93
N VAL A 393 -20.02 -5.49 4.62
CA VAL A 393 -18.90 -6.26 4.05
C VAL A 393 -19.45 -7.38 3.19
N ARG A 394 -18.89 -7.50 2.00
CA ARG A 394 -19.25 -8.56 1.05
C ARG A 394 -18.17 -9.63 1.04
N ALA A 395 -18.55 -10.88 1.12
CA ALA A 395 -17.66 -12.01 1.07
C ALA A 395 -17.82 -12.78 -0.25
N PHE A 396 -16.70 -13.10 -0.88
CA PHE A 396 -16.65 -13.84 -2.14
C PHE A 396 -15.79 -15.08 -1.98
N GLU A 397 -16.29 -16.22 -2.44
CA GLU A 397 -15.50 -17.41 -2.68
C GLU A 397 -14.83 -17.28 -4.05
N VAL A 398 -13.51 -17.46 -4.08
CA VAL A 398 -12.69 -17.38 -5.28
C VAL A 398 -12.51 -18.79 -5.82
N ARG A 399 -12.96 -19.05 -7.06
CA ARG A 399 -12.92 -20.40 -7.66
C ARG A 399 -12.16 -20.45 -8.98
N GLU A 400 -11.46 -21.53 -9.16
CA GLU A 400 -10.84 -21.90 -10.43
C GLU A 400 -11.35 -23.29 -10.84
N TYR A 401 -11.88 -23.43 -12.06
CA TYR A 401 -12.51 -24.68 -12.55
C TYR A 401 -13.53 -25.31 -11.55
N ALA A 402 -14.35 -24.44 -10.93
CA ALA A 402 -15.30 -24.77 -9.88
C ALA A 402 -14.73 -25.16 -8.51
N GLU A 403 -13.42 -25.29 -8.36
CA GLU A 403 -12.76 -25.57 -7.08
C GLU A 403 -12.47 -24.27 -6.31
N PRO A 404 -12.79 -24.19 -5.01
CA PRO A 404 -12.48 -23.02 -4.19
C PRO A 404 -10.97 -22.93 -3.94
N ILE A 405 -10.37 -21.79 -4.31
CA ILE A 405 -8.93 -21.53 -4.17
C ILE A 405 -8.61 -20.45 -3.12
N GLY A 406 -9.59 -19.66 -2.68
CA GLY A 406 -9.41 -18.59 -1.69
C GLY A 406 -10.68 -17.83 -1.38
N TYR A 407 -10.56 -16.78 -0.57
CA TYR A 407 -11.68 -15.92 -0.18
C TYR A 407 -11.30 -14.46 -0.26
N LEU A 408 -12.21 -13.63 -0.78
CA LEU A 408 -12.09 -12.18 -0.87
C LEU A 408 -13.19 -11.51 -0.07
N PHE A 409 -12.81 -10.66 0.87
CA PHE A 409 -13.75 -9.75 1.53
C PHE A 409 -13.59 -8.34 0.95
N ILE A 410 -14.71 -7.68 0.68
CA ILE A 410 -14.74 -6.29 0.23
C ILE A 410 -15.48 -5.46 1.27
N ASP A 411 -14.77 -4.53 1.93
CA ASP A 411 -15.32 -3.50 2.81
C ASP A 411 -15.32 -2.15 2.08
N PRO A 412 -16.42 -1.80 1.39
CA PRO A 412 -16.38 -0.73 0.41
C PRO A 412 -16.47 0.66 1.04
N TYR A 413 -17.07 0.80 2.23
CA TYR A 413 -17.44 2.10 2.73
C TYR A 413 -16.51 2.60 3.82
N ARG A 414 -16.37 3.95 3.87
CA ARG A 414 -15.60 4.62 4.91
C ARG A 414 -16.08 4.21 6.28
N ARG A 415 -15.16 3.74 7.09
CA ARG A 415 -15.32 3.64 8.53
C ARG A 415 -14.80 4.90 9.19
N GLU A 416 -15.13 5.08 10.46
CA GLU A 416 -14.82 6.30 11.19
C GLU A 416 -13.31 6.46 11.51
N SER A 417 -12.55 5.39 11.42
CA SER A 417 -11.10 5.35 11.61
C SER A 417 -10.36 5.10 10.29
N GLY A 418 -9.18 5.67 10.16
CA GLY A 418 -8.22 5.39 9.10
C GLY A 418 -7.99 6.47 8.04
N ALA A 419 -6.76 6.54 7.51
CA ALA A 419 -6.29 7.44 6.45
C ALA A 419 -6.25 6.75 5.06
N GLY A 420 -6.12 7.50 3.96
CA GLY A 420 -6.01 6.99 2.59
C GLY A 420 -7.34 6.76 1.88
N LEU A 421 -7.29 6.27 0.63
CA LEU A 421 -8.46 6.03 -0.23
C LEU A 421 -8.83 4.56 -0.34
N GLY A 422 -7.90 3.65 -0.05
CA GLY A 422 -8.08 2.20 -0.08
C GLY A 422 -6.91 1.49 0.57
N SER A 423 -7.06 0.20 0.85
CA SER A 423 -5.99 -0.68 1.34
C SER A 423 -6.34 -2.14 1.13
N THR A 424 -5.31 -2.98 1.01
CA THR A 424 -5.44 -4.43 0.95
C THR A 424 -4.75 -5.08 2.14
N LEU A 425 -5.42 -6.06 2.76
CA LEU A 425 -4.87 -6.88 3.84
C LEU A 425 -4.96 -8.37 3.47
N GLY A 426 -3.85 -9.09 3.60
CA GLY A 426 -3.85 -10.55 3.60
C GLY A 426 -4.07 -11.08 5.02
N ILE A 427 -5.17 -11.81 5.25
CA ILE A 427 -5.42 -12.46 6.53
C ILE A 427 -4.63 -13.76 6.63
N SER A 428 -4.71 -14.60 5.60
CA SER A 428 -3.93 -15.82 5.50
C SER A 428 -3.32 -15.98 4.11
N ASN A 429 -2.09 -16.47 4.06
CA ASN A 429 -1.40 -16.79 2.81
C ASN A 429 -1.76 -18.19 2.34
N ARG A 430 -1.60 -18.44 1.03
CA ARG A 430 -1.61 -19.81 0.52
C ARG A 430 -0.42 -20.59 1.07
N GLN A 431 -0.70 -21.75 1.65
CA GLN A 431 0.33 -22.56 2.32
C GLN A 431 -0.05 -24.04 2.28
N ILE A 432 0.93 -24.92 2.05
CA ILE A 432 0.80 -26.35 2.32
C ILE A 432 1.29 -26.56 3.76
N THR A 433 0.40 -27.06 4.62
CA THR A 433 0.72 -27.33 6.04
C THR A 433 1.63 -28.55 6.19
N ALA A 434 2.18 -28.76 7.38
CA ALA A 434 2.99 -29.94 7.68
C ALA A 434 2.24 -31.27 7.46
N GLU A 435 0.89 -31.24 7.62
CA GLU A 435 0.02 -32.42 7.35
C GLU A 435 -0.34 -32.57 5.86
N GLY A 436 0.23 -31.74 4.97
CA GLY A 436 -0.03 -31.77 3.53
C GLY A 436 -1.37 -31.16 3.10
N ARG A 437 -2.10 -30.46 4.00
CA ARG A 437 -3.36 -29.78 3.69
C ARG A 437 -3.09 -28.41 3.08
N LEU A 438 -3.93 -27.99 2.15
CA LEU A 438 -3.87 -26.64 1.58
C LEU A 438 -4.63 -25.66 2.48
N ARG A 439 -3.92 -24.68 3.07
CA ARG A 439 -4.53 -23.45 3.61
C ARG A 439 -4.77 -22.48 2.47
N ARG A 440 -6.02 -22.08 2.31
CA ARG A 440 -6.42 -21.14 1.27
C ARG A 440 -6.10 -19.70 1.68
N PRO A 441 -5.68 -18.85 0.74
CA PRO A 441 -5.46 -17.43 1.00
C PRO A 441 -6.78 -16.71 1.25
N VAL A 442 -6.72 -15.70 2.12
CA VAL A 442 -7.84 -14.81 2.42
C VAL A 442 -7.35 -13.37 2.31
N ALA A 443 -8.01 -12.58 1.46
CA ALA A 443 -7.72 -11.17 1.27
C ALA A 443 -8.91 -10.29 1.66
N VAL A 444 -8.61 -9.08 2.12
CA VAL A 444 -9.57 -8.01 2.39
C VAL A 444 -9.21 -6.81 1.53
N LEU A 445 -10.16 -6.33 0.75
CA LEU A 445 -10.12 -5.05 0.05
C LEU A 445 -10.95 -4.05 0.83
N SER A 446 -10.33 -3.03 1.37
CA SER A 446 -11.01 -1.92 2.03
C SER A 446 -10.97 -0.68 1.14
N SER A 447 -12.14 -0.15 0.79
CA SER A 447 -12.30 1.12 0.09
C SER A 447 -12.96 2.12 1.03
N ARG A 448 -12.63 3.40 0.89
CA ARG A 448 -13.19 4.44 1.79
C ARG A 448 -14.19 5.30 1.05
N LEU A 449 -15.06 4.64 0.32
CA LEU A 449 -16.11 5.29 -0.44
C LEU A 449 -17.21 5.83 0.48
N PRO A 450 -17.90 6.90 0.10
CA PRO A 450 -19.08 7.32 0.83
C PRO A 450 -20.17 6.24 0.74
N PRO A 451 -20.89 5.94 1.81
CA PRO A 451 -22.01 5.00 1.76
C PRO A 451 -23.11 5.52 0.83
N PRO A 452 -23.97 4.64 0.28
CA PRO A 452 -25.14 5.07 -0.47
C PRO A 452 -26.10 5.87 0.40
N THR A 453 -26.86 6.75 -0.19
CA THR A 453 -27.97 7.48 0.44
C THR A 453 -29.29 6.83 0.10
N GLU A 454 -30.40 7.36 0.64
CA GLU A 454 -31.75 6.88 0.29
C GLU A 454 -32.11 7.13 -1.19
N VAL A 455 -31.46 8.10 -1.82
CA VAL A 455 -31.81 8.55 -3.19
C VAL A 455 -30.74 8.23 -4.24
N GLU A 456 -29.48 8.02 -3.81
CA GLU A 456 -28.35 7.81 -4.72
C GLU A 456 -27.48 6.63 -4.27
N PRO A 457 -27.09 5.73 -5.20
CA PRO A 457 -26.11 4.69 -4.90
C PRO A 457 -24.73 5.30 -4.66
N CYS A 458 -23.82 4.51 -4.09
CA CYS A 458 -22.40 4.87 -4.08
C CYS A 458 -21.86 4.94 -5.51
N GLN A 459 -21.30 6.06 -5.91
CA GLN A 459 -20.78 6.33 -7.26
C GLN A 459 -19.29 6.69 -7.18
N LEU A 460 -18.51 6.18 -8.11
CA LEU A 460 -17.07 6.37 -8.15
C LEU A 460 -16.67 7.42 -9.19
N ASP A 461 -15.76 8.31 -8.80
CA ASP A 461 -15.00 9.08 -9.79
C ASP A 461 -13.84 8.25 -10.36
N HIS A 462 -13.16 8.79 -11.35
CA HIS A 462 -12.06 8.07 -12.01
C HIS A 462 -10.90 7.75 -11.07
N LEU A 463 -10.57 8.62 -10.10
CA LEU A 463 -9.52 8.35 -9.12
C LEU A 463 -9.92 7.20 -8.18
N GLN A 464 -11.15 7.21 -7.69
CA GLN A 464 -11.69 6.14 -6.85
C GLN A 464 -11.75 4.80 -7.61
N LEU A 465 -12.07 4.84 -8.90
CA LEU A 465 -12.03 3.65 -9.76
C LEU A 465 -10.60 3.11 -9.91
N ARG A 466 -9.61 3.98 -10.13
CA ARG A 466 -8.19 3.58 -10.19
C ARG A 466 -7.74 2.94 -8.89
N VAL A 467 -8.03 3.56 -7.74
CA VAL A 467 -7.67 3.02 -6.43
C VAL A 467 -8.34 1.66 -6.21
N LEU A 468 -9.62 1.52 -6.57
CA LEU A 468 -10.32 0.23 -6.47
C LEU A 468 -9.63 -0.86 -7.29
N LEU A 469 -9.21 -0.56 -8.54
CA LEU A 469 -8.48 -1.52 -9.37
C LEU A 469 -7.08 -1.82 -8.84
N HIS A 470 -6.41 -0.83 -8.27
CA HIS A 470 -5.12 -1.01 -7.60
C HIS A 470 -5.23 -2.01 -6.45
N GLU A 471 -6.12 -1.76 -5.50
CA GLU A 471 -6.33 -2.65 -4.35
C GLU A 471 -6.83 -4.04 -4.78
N PHE A 472 -7.67 -4.08 -5.80
CA PHE A 472 -8.12 -5.34 -6.39
C PHE A 472 -6.96 -6.12 -7.02
N GLY A 473 -5.98 -5.43 -7.61
CA GLY A 473 -4.73 -6.02 -8.12
C GLY A 473 -3.92 -6.70 -7.03
N HIS A 474 -3.77 -6.05 -5.90
CA HIS A 474 -3.14 -6.63 -4.71
C HIS A 474 -3.89 -7.88 -4.21
N CYS A 475 -5.23 -7.82 -4.17
CA CYS A 475 -6.04 -8.98 -3.79
C CYS A 475 -5.84 -10.15 -4.76
N LEU A 476 -5.86 -9.90 -6.08
CA LEU A 476 -5.62 -10.95 -7.07
C LEU A 476 -4.22 -11.55 -6.93
N GLN A 477 -3.20 -10.73 -6.69
CA GLN A 477 -1.84 -11.21 -6.46
C GLN A 477 -1.74 -12.10 -5.22
N HIS A 478 -2.44 -11.74 -4.14
CA HIS A 478 -2.51 -12.55 -2.93
C HIS A 478 -3.24 -13.87 -3.14
N LEU A 479 -4.39 -13.83 -3.82
CA LEU A 479 -5.31 -14.96 -3.94
C LEU A 479 -4.93 -15.98 -5.01
N LEU A 480 -4.31 -15.54 -6.12
CA LEU A 480 -4.05 -16.38 -7.28
C LEU A 480 -2.62 -16.94 -7.34
N THR A 481 -1.81 -16.72 -6.32
CA THR A 481 -0.50 -17.36 -6.22
C THR A 481 -0.65 -18.87 -6.08
N ALA A 482 0.21 -19.64 -6.75
CA ALA A 482 0.32 -21.09 -6.58
C ALA A 482 1.53 -21.49 -5.72
N ALA A 483 2.29 -20.50 -5.22
CA ALA A 483 3.44 -20.76 -4.36
C ALA A 483 3.01 -21.57 -3.12
N PRO A 484 3.73 -22.67 -2.78
CA PRO A 484 3.25 -23.61 -1.78
C PRO A 484 3.62 -23.23 -0.34
N TYR A 485 4.46 -22.22 -0.13
CA TYR A 485 5.00 -21.87 1.19
C TYR A 485 4.70 -20.40 1.52
N ARG A 486 4.30 -20.14 2.76
CA ARG A 486 3.92 -18.81 3.26
C ARG A 486 4.97 -17.74 2.92
N MET A 487 6.24 -18.05 3.09
CA MET A 487 7.35 -17.11 2.89
C MET A 487 7.54 -16.60 1.46
N ILE A 488 6.93 -17.27 0.48
CA ILE A 488 6.98 -16.89 -0.95
C ILE A 488 5.59 -16.73 -1.56
N SER A 489 4.52 -16.78 -0.74
CA SER A 489 3.14 -16.59 -1.15
C SER A 489 2.52 -15.37 -0.46
N GLY A 490 1.52 -14.77 -1.10
CA GLY A 490 0.81 -13.62 -0.55
C GLY A 490 1.57 -12.30 -0.65
N ILE A 491 0.82 -11.21 -0.62
CA ILE A 491 1.34 -9.87 -0.89
C ILE A 491 2.36 -9.40 0.16
N GLY A 492 2.14 -9.70 1.43
CA GLY A 492 3.03 -9.27 2.53
C GLY A 492 4.43 -9.91 2.51
N GLN A 493 4.68 -10.85 1.59
CA GLN A 493 5.98 -11.48 1.43
C GLN A 493 6.75 -10.97 0.21
N LEU A 494 6.16 -10.10 -0.59
CA LEU A 494 6.81 -9.51 -1.76
C LEU A 494 7.64 -8.28 -1.39
N SER A 495 8.70 -8.01 -2.16
CA SER A 495 9.38 -6.72 -2.09
C SER A 495 8.43 -5.59 -2.53
N HIS A 496 8.67 -4.36 -2.05
CA HIS A 496 7.80 -3.22 -2.35
C HIS A 496 7.66 -2.97 -3.86
N ASP A 497 8.78 -3.00 -4.59
CA ASP A 497 8.80 -2.81 -6.04
C ASP A 497 8.16 -3.97 -6.83
N ARG A 498 7.88 -5.09 -6.20
CA ARG A 498 7.18 -6.23 -6.79
C ARG A 498 5.72 -6.27 -6.39
N ALA A 499 5.40 -5.91 -5.17
CA ALA A 499 4.03 -5.84 -4.69
C ALA A 499 3.21 -4.87 -5.53
N GLU A 500 3.77 -3.69 -5.86
CA GLU A 500 3.11 -2.65 -6.63
C GLU A 500 2.94 -2.98 -8.13
N PHE A 501 3.62 -3.98 -8.67
CA PHE A 501 3.62 -4.24 -10.10
C PHE A 501 2.26 -4.68 -10.65
N VAL A 502 1.63 -5.68 -10.03
CA VAL A 502 0.33 -6.21 -10.51
C VAL A 502 -0.78 -5.20 -10.32
N SER A 503 -0.81 -4.51 -9.18
CA SER A 503 -1.78 -3.46 -8.88
C SER A 503 -1.71 -2.32 -9.91
N GLN A 504 -0.51 -1.87 -10.22
CA GLN A 504 -0.30 -0.82 -11.22
C GLN A 504 -0.59 -1.28 -12.65
N VAL A 505 -0.42 -2.55 -12.99
CA VAL A 505 -0.89 -3.08 -14.29
C VAL A 505 -2.41 -3.00 -14.38
N LEU A 506 -3.14 -3.33 -13.31
CA LEU A 506 -4.61 -3.23 -13.32
C LEU A 506 -5.08 -1.76 -13.39
N GLU A 507 -4.38 -0.83 -12.77
CA GLU A 507 -4.67 0.60 -12.95
C GLU A 507 -4.61 1.03 -14.42
N GLN A 508 -3.70 0.45 -15.24
CA GLN A 508 -3.57 0.82 -16.65
C GLN A 508 -4.86 0.58 -17.44
N PHE A 509 -5.70 -0.36 -17.04
CA PHE A 509 -7.01 -0.58 -17.67
C PHE A 509 -7.92 0.65 -17.54
N CYS A 510 -7.82 1.43 -16.45
CA CYS A 510 -8.57 2.69 -16.28
C CYS A 510 -8.21 3.77 -17.30
N PHE A 511 -7.08 3.60 -18.03
CA PHE A 511 -6.67 4.49 -19.10
C PHE A 511 -7.04 3.96 -20.51
N ALA A 512 -7.89 2.97 -20.57
CA ALA A 512 -8.40 2.41 -21.82
C ALA A 512 -9.90 2.73 -21.98
N PRO A 513 -10.33 3.52 -23.00
CA PRO A 513 -11.71 3.92 -23.16
C PRO A 513 -12.69 2.74 -23.19
N GLN A 514 -12.35 1.66 -23.90
CA GLN A 514 -13.17 0.46 -24.01
C GLN A 514 -13.39 -0.22 -22.66
N PHE A 515 -12.41 -0.20 -21.77
CA PHE A 515 -12.55 -0.74 -20.42
C PHE A 515 -13.48 0.13 -19.57
N LEU A 516 -13.32 1.46 -19.62
CA LEU A 516 -14.22 2.39 -18.93
C LEU A 516 -15.67 2.21 -19.38
N ILE A 517 -15.91 2.13 -20.71
CA ILE A 517 -17.24 1.86 -21.28
C ILE A 517 -17.76 0.51 -20.75
N GLY A 518 -16.90 -0.52 -20.76
CA GLY A 518 -17.23 -1.85 -20.26
C GLY A 518 -17.61 -1.87 -18.77
N LEU A 519 -17.02 -1.03 -17.93
CA LEU A 519 -17.36 -0.91 -16.51
C LEU A 519 -18.55 0.01 -16.22
N SER A 520 -18.94 0.88 -17.16
CA SER A 520 -19.89 1.95 -16.93
C SER A 520 -21.35 1.51 -17.13
N SER A 521 -22.25 2.06 -16.32
CA SER A 521 -23.69 2.01 -16.50
C SER A 521 -24.32 3.15 -15.70
N HIS A 522 -24.99 4.08 -16.37
CA HIS A 522 -25.64 5.21 -15.70
C HIS A 522 -26.68 4.71 -14.69
N PHE A 523 -26.59 5.19 -13.44
CA PHE A 523 -27.34 4.62 -12.31
C PHE A 523 -28.88 4.72 -12.46
N GLN A 524 -29.39 5.67 -13.26
CA GLN A 524 -30.81 5.84 -13.51
C GLN A 524 -31.28 5.22 -14.85
N THR A 525 -30.50 5.43 -15.93
CA THR A 525 -30.94 5.03 -17.29
C THR A 525 -30.41 3.67 -17.70
N GLY A 526 -29.33 3.18 -17.09
CA GLY A 526 -28.62 1.96 -17.47
C GLY A 526 -27.69 2.12 -18.67
N ASP A 527 -27.61 3.32 -19.26
CA ASP A 527 -26.76 3.58 -20.43
C ASP A 527 -25.29 3.46 -20.09
N SER A 528 -24.50 2.97 -21.04
CA SER A 528 -23.03 2.99 -20.92
C SER A 528 -22.48 4.40 -21.16
N LEU A 529 -21.29 4.67 -20.62
CA LEU A 529 -20.56 5.91 -20.86
C LEU A 529 -20.37 6.11 -22.37
N PRO A 530 -20.76 7.27 -22.94
CA PRO A 530 -20.55 7.56 -24.35
C PRO A 530 -19.06 7.46 -24.75
N GLU A 531 -18.80 6.88 -25.94
CA GLU A 531 -17.42 6.61 -26.38
C GLU A 531 -16.60 7.89 -26.55
N ASP A 532 -17.19 8.98 -27.04
CA ASP A 532 -16.51 10.26 -27.15
C ASP A 532 -16.12 10.83 -25.79
N ILE A 533 -16.95 10.62 -24.77
CA ILE A 533 -16.65 11.03 -23.38
C ILE A 533 -15.57 10.15 -22.78
N ALA A 534 -15.63 8.82 -22.97
CA ALA A 534 -14.58 7.92 -22.51
C ALA A 534 -13.21 8.26 -23.12
N ASN A 535 -13.16 8.53 -24.42
CA ASN A 535 -11.95 8.97 -25.12
C ASN A 535 -11.42 10.29 -24.58
N LYS A 536 -12.29 11.27 -24.34
CA LYS A 536 -11.92 12.55 -23.73
C LYS A 536 -11.41 12.38 -22.32
N ILE A 537 -12.03 11.56 -21.47
CA ILE A 537 -11.56 11.27 -20.11
C ILE A 537 -10.13 10.73 -20.15
N VAL A 538 -9.86 9.73 -20.98
CA VAL A 538 -8.52 9.14 -21.10
C VAL A 538 -7.50 10.12 -21.64
N GLN A 539 -7.83 10.85 -22.72
CA GLN A 539 -6.96 11.88 -23.26
C GLN A 539 -6.63 12.94 -22.19
N TYR A 540 -7.61 13.36 -21.46
CA TYR A 540 -7.58 14.33 -20.43
C TYR A 540 -6.77 13.93 -19.19
N ILE A 541 -6.91 12.67 -18.71
CA ILE A 541 -6.15 12.17 -17.55
C ILE A 541 -4.64 12.18 -17.86
N HIS A 542 -4.26 11.93 -19.11
CA HIS A 542 -2.87 12.08 -19.55
C HIS A 542 -2.44 13.55 -19.67
N THR A 543 -3.38 14.50 -19.64
CA THR A 543 -3.08 15.93 -19.66
C THR A 543 -2.81 16.42 -18.25
N GLN A 544 -1.74 17.16 -18.03
CA GLN A 544 -1.39 17.75 -16.72
C GLN A 544 -0.99 16.72 -15.62
N THR A 545 -0.51 15.52 -15.99
CA THR A 545 0.04 14.54 -15.02
C THR A 545 1.52 14.77 -14.72
N SER A 546 2.17 15.67 -15.44
CA SER A 546 3.60 15.95 -15.27
C SER A 546 3.96 16.45 -13.87
N ARG A 547 3.04 17.18 -13.20
CA ARG A 547 3.25 17.65 -11.84
C ARG A 547 3.22 16.50 -10.83
N GLU A 548 2.27 15.56 -10.96
CA GLU A 548 2.23 14.35 -10.12
C GLU A 548 3.51 13.52 -10.30
N THR A 549 3.94 13.35 -11.56
CA THR A 549 5.19 12.68 -11.88
C THR A 549 6.39 13.40 -11.26
N ALA A 550 6.47 14.73 -11.38
CA ALA A 550 7.54 15.53 -10.79
C ALA A 550 7.54 15.44 -9.24
N SER A 551 6.36 15.43 -8.62
CA SER A 551 6.22 15.27 -7.18
C SER A 551 6.70 13.89 -6.72
N LEU A 552 6.31 12.80 -7.39
CA LEU A 552 6.77 11.45 -7.08
C LEU A 552 8.30 11.32 -7.25
N LEU A 553 8.87 11.89 -8.30
CA LEU A 553 10.32 11.88 -8.52
C LEU A 553 11.05 12.69 -7.43
N LEU A 554 10.50 13.85 -7.02
CA LEU A 554 11.06 14.66 -5.95
C LEU A 554 11.03 13.91 -4.62
N THR A 555 9.88 13.39 -4.22
CA THR A 555 9.74 12.67 -2.95
C THR A 555 10.58 11.40 -2.91
N SER A 556 10.65 10.66 -4.03
CA SER A 556 11.51 9.48 -4.16
C SER A 556 12.99 9.80 -4.01
N LEU A 557 13.45 10.89 -4.66
CA LEU A 557 14.86 11.27 -4.59
C LEU A 557 15.22 11.88 -3.23
N VAL A 558 14.33 12.67 -2.62
CA VAL A 558 14.51 13.20 -1.26
C VAL A 558 14.61 12.07 -0.25
N ASP A 559 13.65 11.13 -0.25
CA ASP A 559 13.66 9.96 0.61
C ASP A 559 14.97 9.18 0.49
N PHE A 560 15.35 8.88 -0.74
CA PHE A 560 16.54 8.07 -1.01
C PHE A 560 17.83 8.78 -0.59
N GLU A 561 17.97 10.08 -0.88
CA GLU A 561 19.14 10.89 -0.51
C GLU A 561 19.25 11.09 1.00
N LEU A 562 18.16 11.33 1.73
CA LEU A 562 18.15 11.42 3.19
C LEU A 562 18.78 10.19 3.85
N HIS A 563 18.48 8.99 3.32
CA HIS A 563 18.99 7.74 3.87
C HIS A 563 20.38 7.36 3.32
N ARG A 564 20.71 7.78 2.09
CA ARG A 564 21.99 7.47 1.45
C ARG A 564 23.13 8.34 1.92
N THR A 565 22.86 9.63 2.11
CA THR A 565 23.88 10.65 2.42
C THR A 565 23.90 11.08 3.89
N TYR A 566 23.12 10.43 4.75
CA TYR A 566 23.13 10.75 6.18
C TYR A 566 24.55 10.85 6.73
N GLY A 567 24.82 11.88 7.54
CA GLY A 567 26.15 12.13 8.10
C GLY A 567 27.03 13.07 7.26
N ASP A 568 26.55 13.60 6.14
CA ASP A 568 27.27 14.60 5.33
C ASP A 568 27.19 16.04 5.88
N GLY A 569 26.50 16.24 7.00
CA GLY A 569 26.36 17.51 7.72
C GLY A 569 25.16 18.36 7.31
N ARG A 570 24.32 17.91 6.34
CA ARG A 570 23.10 18.60 5.95
C ARG A 570 21.94 18.20 6.85
N THR A 571 21.07 19.19 7.16
CA THR A 571 19.77 18.91 7.78
C THR A 571 18.80 18.27 6.77
N PRO A 572 17.72 17.60 7.24
CA PRO A 572 16.67 17.07 6.34
C PRO A 572 16.08 18.14 5.40
N HIS A 573 15.87 19.36 5.87
CA HIS A 573 15.41 20.46 5.04
C HIS A 573 16.44 20.85 3.98
N GLU A 574 17.72 20.94 4.31
CA GLU A 574 18.79 21.26 3.34
C GLU A 574 18.93 20.17 2.26
N VAL A 575 18.73 18.90 2.59
CA VAL A 575 18.66 17.82 1.60
C VAL A 575 17.48 18.05 0.65
N PHE A 576 16.28 18.35 1.18
CA PHE A 576 15.11 18.68 0.36
C PHE A 576 15.39 19.85 -0.59
N VAL A 577 15.91 20.95 -0.10
CA VAL A 577 16.23 22.14 -0.90
C VAL A 577 17.23 21.80 -2.00
N SER A 578 18.28 21.06 -1.68
CA SER A 578 19.31 20.62 -2.63
C SER A 578 18.73 19.74 -3.75
N VAL A 579 17.89 18.76 -3.38
CA VAL A 579 17.24 17.86 -4.34
C VAL A 579 16.23 18.59 -5.20
N ASN A 580 15.39 19.46 -4.60
CA ASN A 580 14.42 20.25 -5.35
C ASN A 580 15.11 21.18 -6.37
N LYS A 581 16.24 21.80 -6.00
CA LYS A 581 17.06 22.59 -6.90
C LYS A 581 17.65 21.75 -8.04
N LYS A 582 18.13 20.53 -7.75
CA LYS A 582 18.64 19.58 -8.75
C LYS A 582 17.57 19.22 -9.79
N ILE A 583 16.36 18.91 -9.31
CA ILE A 583 15.23 18.54 -10.17
C ILE A 583 14.73 19.76 -10.96
N GLY A 584 14.52 20.90 -10.30
CA GLY A 584 14.18 22.19 -10.91
C GLY A 584 12.82 22.20 -11.62
N LEU A 585 11.89 21.33 -11.22
CA LEU A 585 10.54 21.22 -11.82
C LEU A 585 9.48 21.91 -10.96
N LEU A 586 9.49 21.70 -9.66
CA LEU A 586 8.46 22.19 -8.75
C LEU A 586 8.91 23.45 -8.03
N GLN A 587 7.99 24.41 -7.93
CA GLN A 587 8.17 25.60 -7.11
C GLN A 587 7.49 25.40 -5.74
N TRP A 588 8.17 25.81 -4.70
CA TRP A 588 7.71 25.72 -3.32
C TRP A 588 7.79 27.11 -2.66
N PRO A 589 6.86 27.43 -1.75
CA PRO A 589 7.03 28.59 -0.86
C PRO A 589 8.29 28.44 0.00
N ASP A 590 8.96 29.54 0.32
CA ASP A 590 10.21 29.53 1.11
C ASP A 590 9.97 28.97 2.52
N GLU A 591 8.77 29.14 3.05
CA GLU A 591 8.35 28.67 4.36
C GLU A 591 8.06 27.15 4.38
N ALA A 592 7.90 26.52 3.23
CA ALA A 592 7.52 25.10 3.17
C ALA A 592 8.58 24.17 3.77
N ARG A 593 8.12 23.22 4.57
CA ARG A 593 8.92 22.17 5.23
C ARG A 593 8.33 20.79 4.91
N PRO A 594 8.29 20.35 3.64
CA PRO A 594 7.56 19.15 3.25
C PRO A 594 8.04 17.88 3.98
N VAL A 595 9.33 17.79 4.30
CA VAL A 595 9.92 16.64 5.00
C VAL A 595 9.43 16.46 6.43
N ASN A 596 8.89 17.52 7.07
CA ASN A 596 8.38 17.46 8.43
C ASN A 596 6.97 16.84 8.53
N GLY A 597 6.24 16.83 7.41
CA GLY A 597 4.87 16.29 7.32
C GLY A 597 4.74 15.11 6.34
N PHE A 598 5.83 14.47 5.95
CA PHE A 598 5.82 13.40 4.96
C PHE A 598 5.81 12.02 5.62
N GLU A 599 4.62 11.48 5.87
CA GLU A 599 4.39 10.24 6.63
C GLU A 599 5.09 9.01 6.06
N GLN A 600 5.13 8.86 4.73
CA GLN A 600 5.77 7.69 4.09
C GLN A 600 7.27 7.60 4.36
N LEU A 601 7.94 8.73 4.56
CA LEU A 601 9.38 8.81 4.87
C LEU A 601 9.74 8.02 6.14
N VAL A 602 8.85 8.02 7.12
CA VAL A 602 9.08 7.35 8.41
C VAL A 602 8.48 5.95 8.48
N SER A 603 7.69 5.54 7.48
CA SER A 603 7.10 4.21 7.37
C SER A 603 8.10 3.15 6.87
N ASP A 604 7.60 1.95 6.56
CA ASP A 604 8.36 0.88 5.92
C ASP A 604 8.81 1.21 4.49
N TYR A 605 8.26 2.29 3.90
CA TYR A 605 8.70 2.83 2.62
C TYR A 605 9.96 3.69 2.70
N GLY A 606 10.52 3.94 3.89
CA GLY A 606 11.78 4.69 4.04
C GLY A 606 12.89 4.12 3.16
N ALA A 607 13.51 4.97 2.32
CA ALA A 607 14.44 4.64 1.24
C ALA A 607 13.85 3.73 0.12
N ARG A 608 12.51 3.59 0.04
CA ARG A 608 11.85 2.71 -0.94
C ARG A 608 10.74 3.39 -1.75
N ILE A 609 10.48 4.68 -1.57
CA ILE A 609 9.43 5.41 -2.29
C ILE A 609 9.64 5.37 -3.81
N TYR A 610 10.89 5.25 -4.27
CA TYR A 610 11.22 5.07 -5.68
C TYR A 610 10.51 3.85 -6.32
N SER A 611 10.14 2.84 -5.52
CA SER A 611 9.51 1.60 -5.98
C SER A 611 8.19 1.86 -6.73
N TYR A 612 7.42 2.87 -6.35
CA TYR A 612 6.21 3.25 -7.08
C TYR A 612 6.50 3.63 -8.54
N LYS A 613 7.56 4.43 -8.76
CA LYS A 613 7.95 4.80 -10.13
C LYS A 613 8.56 3.63 -10.87
N TRP A 614 9.36 2.83 -10.19
CA TRP A 614 10.00 1.64 -10.75
C TRP A 614 8.97 0.65 -11.26
N SER A 615 8.04 0.26 -10.42
CA SER A 615 6.95 -0.67 -10.75
C SER A 615 6.04 -0.10 -11.84
N GLY A 616 5.72 1.20 -11.80
CA GLY A 616 4.89 1.86 -12.80
C GLY A 616 5.48 1.83 -14.21
N VAL A 617 6.79 1.96 -14.33
CA VAL A 617 7.48 1.83 -15.64
C VAL A 617 7.35 0.41 -16.17
N LEU A 618 7.58 -0.59 -15.32
CA LEU A 618 7.46 -2.00 -15.70
C LEU A 618 6.00 -2.39 -16.01
N ALA A 619 5.06 -1.88 -15.22
CA ALA A 619 3.62 -2.10 -15.43
C ALA A 619 3.14 -1.52 -16.77
N SER A 620 3.61 -0.33 -17.13
CA SER A 620 3.30 0.28 -18.43
C SER A 620 3.84 -0.58 -19.59
N GLN A 621 5.08 -1.06 -19.47
CA GLN A 621 5.68 -1.96 -20.48
C GLN A 621 4.88 -3.28 -20.62
N ALA A 622 4.46 -3.86 -19.51
CA ALA A 622 3.63 -5.07 -19.55
C ALA A 622 2.26 -4.79 -20.19
N PHE A 623 1.62 -3.66 -19.85
CA PHE A 623 0.32 -3.27 -20.39
C PHE A 623 0.33 -2.97 -21.89
N ASP A 624 1.47 -2.54 -22.46
CA ASP A 624 1.62 -2.31 -23.89
C ASP A 624 1.33 -3.57 -24.72
N ARG A 625 1.48 -4.76 -24.15
CA ARG A 625 1.08 -6.00 -24.81
C ARG A 625 -0.43 -6.09 -24.97
N TRP A 626 -1.23 -5.74 -23.93
CA TRP A 626 -2.69 -5.67 -24.05
C TRP A 626 -3.15 -4.61 -25.04
N LYS A 627 -2.49 -3.45 -25.08
CA LYS A 627 -2.82 -2.42 -26.11
C LYS A 627 -2.65 -2.92 -27.54
N ARG A 628 -1.64 -3.75 -27.80
CA ARG A 628 -1.36 -4.30 -29.15
C ARG A 628 -2.26 -5.48 -29.49
N GLU A 629 -2.52 -6.37 -28.55
CA GLU A 629 -3.14 -7.67 -28.80
C GLU A 629 -4.62 -7.75 -28.35
N GLY A 630 -5.12 -6.68 -27.71
CA GLY A 630 -6.52 -6.54 -27.28
C GLY A 630 -6.70 -6.70 -25.76
N LEU A 631 -7.48 -5.79 -25.16
CA LEU A 631 -7.70 -5.71 -23.71
C LEU A 631 -8.40 -6.94 -23.11
N ASN A 632 -9.26 -7.58 -23.89
CA ASN A 632 -10.04 -8.76 -23.49
C ASN A 632 -9.36 -10.08 -23.89
N ASN A 633 -8.07 -10.05 -24.26
CA ASN A 633 -7.36 -11.22 -24.71
C ASN A 633 -7.03 -12.16 -23.55
N THR A 634 -7.74 -13.29 -23.48
CA THR A 634 -7.60 -14.31 -22.43
C THR A 634 -6.22 -14.98 -22.42
N ILE A 635 -5.59 -15.10 -23.60
CA ILE A 635 -4.24 -15.68 -23.72
C ILE A 635 -3.22 -14.80 -22.98
N ILE A 636 -3.34 -13.48 -23.14
CA ILE A 636 -2.46 -12.54 -22.45
C ILE A 636 -2.72 -12.56 -20.95
N GLY A 637 -4.02 -12.58 -20.54
CA GLY A 637 -4.39 -12.68 -19.13
C GLY A 637 -3.83 -13.92 -18.46
N THR A 638 -3.94 -15.08 -19.11
CA THR A 638 -3.35 -16.33 -18.63
C THR A 638 -1.83 -16.24 -18.56
N ALA A 639 -1.16 -15.75 -19.62
CA ALA A 639 0.29 -15.59 -19.64
C ALA A 639 0.79 -14.61 -18.56
N PHE A 640 0.05 -13.53 -18.31
CA PHE A 640 0.36 -12.58 -17.24
C PHE A 640 0.24 -13.23 -15.86
N ARG A 641 -0.86 -13.93 -15.61
CA ARG A 641 -1.06 -14.67 -14.36
C ARG A 641 0.06 -15.68 -14.11
N GLU A 642 0.42 -16.47 -15.12
CA GLU A 642 1.49 -17.46 -15.02
C GLU A 642 2.87 -16.84 -14.82
N ALA A 643 3.12 -15.68 -15.43
CA ALA A 643 4.40 -14.98 -15.32
C ALA A 643 4.63 -14.30 -13.98
N PHE A 644 3.58 -13.65 -13.43
CA PHE A 644 3.76 -12.65 -12.37
C PHE A 644 2.99 -12.96 -11.09
N ILE A 645 1.86 -13.68 -11.16
CA ILE A 645 1.01 -13.95 -9.99
C ILE A 645 1.25 -15.36 -9.45
N THR A 646 1.10 -16.37 -10.32
CA THR A 646 1.22 -17.78 -9.96
C THR A 646 2.53 -18.13 -9.23
N PRO A 647 3.70 -17.61 -9.63
CA PRO A 647 4.97 -17.98 -9.01
C PRO A 647 5.19 -17.42 -7.60
N GLY A 648 4.36 -16.49 -7.14
CA GLY A 648 4.63 -15.76 -5.91
C GLY A 648 5.95 -15.00 -5.99
N ASP A 649 6.75 -15.02 -4.92
CA ASP A 649 8.05 -14.36 -4.86
C ASP A 649 9.21 -15.23 -5.40
N SER A 650 8.93 -16.06 -6.41
CA SER A 650 9.90 -17.08 -6.84
C SER A 650 10.89 -16.61 -7.91
N PRO A 651 10.53 -16.08 -9.09
CA PRO A 651 11.52 -15.67 -10.08
C PRO A 651 11.81 -14.16 -10.07
N SER A 652 12.93 -13.76 -10.71
CA SER A 652 13.19 -12.35 -10.98
C SER A 652 12.06 -11.74 -11.84
N LEU A 653 11.45 -10.63 -11.38
CA LEU A 653 10.39 -9.93 -12.10
C LEU A 653 10.87 -9.47 -13.50
N LYS A 654 12.10 -8.99 -13.60
CA LYS A 654 12.72 -8.61 -14.88
C LYS A 654 12.74 -9.77 -15.87
N LYS A 655 13.19 -10.96 -15.43
CA LYS A 655 13.19 -12.15 -16.29
C LYS A 655 11.79 -12.56 -16.71
N SER A 656 10.82 -12.49 -15.81
CA SER A 656 9.41 -12.75 -16.13
C SER A 656 8.87 -11.75 -17.15
N LEU A 657 9.24 -10.48 -17.02
CA LEU A 657 8.83 -9.42 -17.95
C LEU A 657 9.43 -9.63 -19.34
N ASP A 658 10.74 -9.92 -19.44
CA ASP A 658 11.41 -10.20 -20.71
C ASP A 658 10.75 -11.37 -21.44
N LEU A 659 10.43 -12.45 -20.72
CA LEU A 659 9.71 -13.61 -21.28
C LEU A 659 8.29 -13.25 -21.70
N PHE A 660 7.56 -12.51 -20.89
CA PHE A 660 6.19 -12.08 -21.19
C PHE A 660 6.15 -11.20 -22.44
N LEU A 661 7.09 -10.27 -22.60
CA LEU A 661 7.16 -9.36 -23.75
C LEU A 661 7.67 -10.02 -25.04
N SER A 662 8.51 -11.06 -24.94
CA SER A 662 9.10 -11.75 -26.09
C SER A 662 8.15 -12.68 -26.85
N HIS A 663 6.90 -12.81 -26.43
CA HIS A 663 5.89 -13.74 -27.00
C HIS A 663 6.27 -15.24 -26.91
N SER A 664 7.36 -15.58 -26.24
CA SER A 664 7.74 -16.98 -26.02
C SER A 664 6.75 -17.66 -25.08
N PRO A 665 6.29 -18.89 -25.40
CA PRO A 665 5.45 -19.63 -24.49
C PRO A 665 6.21 -19.83 -23.17
N MET A 666 5.56 -19.41 -22.07
CA MET A 666 6.11 -19.64 -20.74
C MET A 666 6.24 -21.15 -20.49
N PRO A 667 7.31 -21.62 -19.83
CA PRO A 667 7.39 -23.01 -19.43
C PRO A 667 6.22 -23.30 -18.47
N THR A 668 5.22 -24.00 -18.97
CA THR A 668 4.09 -24.45 -18.15
C THR A 668 4.63 -25.26 -16.97
N ARG A 669 4.37 -24.81 -15.75
CA ARG A 669 4.52 -25.67 -14.56
C ARG A 669 3.59 -26.85 -14.77
N ARG A 670 4.13 -28.02 -15.18
CA ARG A 670 3.38 -29.26 -15.17
C ARG A 670 2.81 -29.42 -13.76
N GLN A 671 1.49 -29.49 -13.67
CA GLN A 671 0.80 -29.97 -12.48
C GLN A 671 1.29 -31.40 -12.19
N ASN A 672 2.37 -31.52 -11.43
CA ASN A 672 2.69 -32.78 -10.78
C ASN A 672 1.82 -32.88 -9.52
N GLY A 673 0.55 -33.09 -9.75
CA GLY A 673 -0.40 -33.55 -8.79
C GLY A 673 -0.75 -34.97 -9.12
N SER A 674 0.06 -35.92 -8.65
CA SER A 674 -0.41 -37.30 -8.32
C SER A 674 0.71 -38.05 -7.62
N ALA A 675 0.44 -38.37 -6.38
CA ALA A 675 0.85 -39.56 -5.62
C ALA A 675 2.31 -40.03 -5.74
N GLY A 676 2.98 -40.04 -4.62
CA GLY A 676 4.19 -40.77 -4.30
C GLY A 676 4.75 -40.29 -2.98
#